data_c4fdb81b7f2a744ed7938a3082eabb11
#
_entry.id   c4fdb81b7f2a744ed7938a3082eabb11
#
_cell.length_a   1.000
_cell.length_b   1.000
_cell.length_c   1.000
_cell.angle_alpha   90.00
_cell.angle_beta   90.00
_cell.angle_gamma   90.00
#
_symmetry.space_group_name_H-M   'P 1'
#
loop_
_entity.id
_entity.type
_entity.pdbx_description
1 polymer ?
#
loop_
_entity_poly.entity_id
_entity_poly.type
_entity_poly.pdbx_seq_one_letter_code
_entity_poly.pdbx_strand_id
1 'polypeptide(L)'
;MESQIESVKALDAYRLRQVKHIPELNSDGMILEHKKTGANIFLMSNEDNNKVFCIGFRTPPSDSTGVPHIIEHTVLCGSDKFPVKDPFVELVKGSLNTFLNAMTYPDKTVYPIASCNDTDFQNLMDVYMDAVFHPNIGKEKKIFMQEGWHYELEEPEGELTYNGVVYNEMKGVFSSPESVLDSYIHTAMFPDTCYGVESGGDPEDIVKLNYEDYLAFYHKYYHPSNSYIYLYGDMDMTEKLRWLDEEYLGKYDRKEIDSEIQIQKKFKEPIEREIFYSVSESESLDHATYLSINTQAGNELSPKEYVAFQILEYVLLDAPGAPLKKALLDAGIGDDIMGGYEYGILQPYFSVIAKNAEREQKDEFVKIVKAELKKLADGGIDKKCLKAGINNYEFQYREADYGSTPKGLMYGLQCLDSWLYGGDPMMHLEYEDTFAALKKGADSGYFEGLIRTYLLDNPYEAVVIASPKKNLTARIEEQTAKKLKEYKDSLSKEEIETLVRQTKELKEYQDTPSPKEDLEKIPMLTREGIGREPAKLIFEETKLDGITVVRHNMFTSGIGYLKVLFNTDRIPMEDLPYLGLLKSVLGYVDTKNYSYSDLSSEIFLNSGGISFSVTSYPDLTKAGSFTGVFVCSARVLYEKLDFGFEILEEILNRSVLDDEKRLNEILSEGKSKSQMKLMGSGHTAAVARATSYFSDTSYYNDMTGGIGYFKFLEDCAKNFDEKKSEIIAGLKRVMEALFTRENMTVSYTADDEGFSYLGNAMKKLSEKLPAGSGKIYPFTAPKENLNEGFTSSSKVNYVAHCGTFAGSGYSYTGALRILKVMLSYDYLWINIRVKGGAYGCMSGIGRSGDGYFVSYRDPEVKKSDDIYLGIPAYLENFEADERTMTKYVIGTISDIDTPLTPSLQGSRGLSAWYSGVTDEMLKKEREEILNATVEDIRALAPITKAILETGAVCVVGNEDKIKADSEIFKEINWYEREYQGKKGRNFDAGLPAGEVLTFWPAKSMSK
;
A
#
# COMPACT_ATOMS: atom_id res chain seq x y z
N MET A 1 8.87 17.77 -30.62
CA MET A 1 7.42 17.51 -30.58
C MET A 1 6.77 17.46 -31.96
N GLU A 2 6.60 18.55 -32.72
CA GLU A 2 6.00 18.49 -34.07
C GLU A 2 6.64 17.44 -35.00
N SER A 3 7.97 17.29 -34.99
CA SER A 3 8.67 16.27 -35.77
C SER A 3 8.31 14.83 -35.38
N GLN A 4 8.06 14.55 -34.10
CA GLN A 4 7.70 13.22 -33.61
C GLN A 4 6.27 12.86 -34.02
N ILE A 5 5.32 13.80 -33.92
CA ILE A 5 3.93 13.59 -34.37
C ILE A 5 3.89 13.26 -35.86
N GLU A 6 4.64 14.00 -36.71
CA GLU A 6 4.71 13.74 -38.16
C GLU A 6 5.40 12.39 -38.45
N SER A 7 6.41 12.00 -37.72
CA SER A 7 7.07 10.67 -37.83
C SER A 7 6.12 9.53 -37.45
N VAL A 8 5.32 9.69 -36.39
CA VAL A 8 4.30 8.70 -36.00
C VAL A 8 3.20 8.59 -37.06
N LYS A 9 2.72 9.71 -37.62
CA LYS A 9 1.74 9.73 -38.73
C LYS A 9 2.23 8.97 -39.95
N ALA A 10 3.50 8.95 -40.22
CA ALA A 10 4.09 8.30 -41.39
C ALA A 10 4.21 6.76 -41.26
N LEU A 11 3.87 6.17 -40.09
CA LEU A 11 3.92 4.73 -39.89
C LEU A 11 2.71 4.04 -40.52
N ASP A 12 2.95 3.24 -41.56
CA ASP A 12 1.89 2.54 -42.31
C ASP A 12 1.11 1.51 -41.46
N ALA A 13 1.73 0.91 -40.47
CA ALA A 13 1.10 -0.12 -39.60
C ALA A 13 0.00 0.46 -38.69
N TYR A 14 0.02 1.77 -38.45
CA TYR A 14 -0.85 2.42 -37.49
C TYR A 14 -1.83 3.40 -38.14
N ARG A 15 -2.98 3.54 -37.52
CA ARG A 15 -3.95 4.60 -37.79
C ARG A 15 -3.97 5.57 -36.63
N LEU A 16 -3.46 6.78 -36.84
CA LEU A 16 -3.58 7.85 -35.86
C LEU A 16 -5.02 8.35 -35.84
N ARG A 17 -5.67 8.23 -34.67
CA ARG A 17 -7.09 8.62 -34.47
C ARG A 17 -7.24 10.04 -33.96
N GLN A 18 -6.36 10.41 -33.02
CA GLN A 18 -6.39 11.70 -32.32
C GLN A 18 -5.00 12.14 -31.92
N VAL A 19 -4.77 13.46 -31.99
CA VAL A 19 -3.58 14.13 -31.39
C VAL A 19 -4.09 15.31 -30.59
N LYS A 20 -3.62 15.47 -29.37
CA LYS A 20 -4.00 16.58 -28.51
C LYS A 20 -2.86 16.94 -27.56
N HIS A 21 -2.56 18.23 -27.44
CA HIS A 21 -1.70 18.71 -26.34
C HIS A 21 -2.51 18.80 -25.05
N ILE A 22 -1.96 18.30 -23.95
CA ILE A 22 -2.54 18.32 -22.61
C ILE A 22 -1.72 19.33 -21.81
N PRO A 23 -2.17 20.59 -21.69
CA PRO A 23 -1.41 21.66 -21.05
C PRO A 23 -1.11 21.37 -19.57
N GLU A 24 -2.06 20.76 -18.84
CA GLU A 24 -1.96 20.42 -17.44
C GLU A 24 -0.74 19.54 -17.15
N LEU A 25 -0.36 18.69 -18.10
CA LEU A 25 0.74 17.73 -17.97
C LEU A 25 1.93 18.06 -18.85
N ASN A 26 1.89 19.18 -19.57
CA ASN A 26 2.89 19.55 -20.59
C ASN A 26 3.25 18.35 -21.50
N SER A 27 2.23 17.64 -22.00
CA SER A 27 2.39 16.39 -22.73
C SER A 27 1.59 16.39 -24.01
N ASP A 28 2.10 15.72 -25.06
CA ASP A 28 1.35 15.48 -26.30
C ASP A 28 0.77 14.07 -26.30
N GLY A 29 -0.59 13.98 -26.24
CA GLY A 29 -1.33 12.74 -26.31
C GLY A 29 -1.62 12.33 -27.75
N MET A 30 -1.37 11.05 -28.11
CA MET A 30 -1.66 10.48 -29.42
C MET A 30 -2.39 9.15 -29.26
N ILE A 31 -3.60 9.05 -29.80
CA ILE A 31 -4.40 7.82 -29.82
C ILE A 31 -4.24 7.14 -31.17
N LEU A 32 -3.82 5.88 -31.17
CA LEU A 32 -3.60 5.09 -32.36
C LEU A 32 -4.34 3.75 -32.28
N GLU A 33 -4.58 3.17 -33.46
CA GLU A 33 -5.02 1.79 -33.65
C GLU A 33 -4.01 1.07 -34.54
N HIS A 34 -3.53 -0.09 -34.12
CA HIS A 34 -2.75 -0.95 -35.01
C HIS A 34 -3.68 -1.55 -36.06
N LYS A 35 -3.45 -1.27 -37.37
CA LYS A 35 -4.41 -1.57 -38.47
C LYS A 35 -4.70 -3.06 -38.62
N LYS A 36 -3.67 -3.91 -38.45
CA LYS A 36 -3.80 -5.35 -38.67
C LYS A 36 -4.57 -6.04 -37.55
N THR A 37 -4.26 -5.73 -36.29
CA THR A 37 -4.84 -6.41 -35.15
C THR A 37 -5.99 -5.68 -34.46
N GLY A 38 -6.05 -4.36 -34.62
CA GLY A 38 -6.98 -3.51 -33.87
C GLY A 38 -6.53 -3.18 -32.44
N ALA A 39 -5.27 -3.46 -32.07
CA ALA A 39 -4.73 -3.07 -30.75
C ALA A 39 -4.89 -1.56 -30.52
N ASN A 40 -5.32 -1.20 -29.33
CA ASN A 40 -5.46 0.19 -28.91
C ASN A 40 -4.14 0.69 -28.33
N ILE A 41 -3.67 1.87 -28.75
CA ILE A 41 -2.40 2.44 -28.32
C ILE A 41 -2.59 3.89 -27.94
N PHE A 42 -2.08 4.27 -26.76
CA PHE A 42 -2.04 5.64 -26.32
C PHE A 42 -0.59 6.03 -25.98
N LEU A 43 -0.10 7.07 -26.63
CA LEU A 43 1.22 7.63 -26.40
C LEU A 43 1.06 8.97 -25.67
N MET A 44 1.86 9.19 -24.65
CA MET A 44 1.96 10.47 -23.95
C MET A 44 3.42 10.93 -23.96
N SER A 45 3.78 11.76 -24.92
CA SER A 45 5.13 12.26 -25.13
C SER A 45 5.38 13.53 -24.32
N ASN A 46 6.45 13.53 -23.54
CA ASN A 46 6.90 14.65 -22.71
C ASN A 46 8.41 14.54 -22.38
N GLU A 47 8.92 15.38 -21.47
CA GLU A 47 10.34 15.42 -21.08
C GLU A 47 10.67 14.60 -19.83
N ASP A 48 9.75 13.80 -19.30
CA ASP A 48 10.00 12.93 -18.15
C ASP A 48 10.87 11.73 -18.56
N ASN A 49 12.04 11.63 -17.96
CA ASN A 49 12.99 10.54 -18.24
C ASN A 49 12.61 9.22 -17.56
N ASN A 50 11.67 9.24 -16.60
CA ASN A 50 11.14 8.02 -16.00
C ASN A 50 10.03 7.43 -16.88
N LYS A 51 10.47 6.73 -17.91
CA LYS A 51 9.63 6.19 -18.96
C LYS A 51 8.74 5.08 -18.42
N VAL A 52 7.49 5.04 -18.89
CA VAL A 52 6.52 4.00 -18.52
C VAL A 52 6.00 3.31 -19.77
N PHE A 53 5.95 2.00 -19.73
CA PHE A 53 5.18 1.15 -20.63
C PHE A 53 4.16 0.37 -19.82
N CYS A 54 2.96 0.21 -20.35
CA CYS A 54 1.95 -0.65 -19.76
C CYS A 54 1.19 -1.34 -20.89
N ILE A 55 1.02 -2.65 -20.80
CA ILE A 55 0.06 -3.38 -21.63
C ILE A 55 -1.03 -3.94 -20.72
N GLY A 56 -2.30 -3.66 -21.06
CA GLY A 56 -3.46 -4.13 -20.34
C GLY A 56 -4.43 -4.88 -21.25
N PHE A 57 -5.21 -5.77 -20.64
CA PHE A 57 -6.29 -6.51 -21.31
C PHE A 57 -7.57 -6.37 -20.50
N ARG A 58 -8.73 -6.30 -21.18
CA ARG A 58 -9.99 -6.57 -20.49
C ARG A 58 -10.08 -8.07 -20.21
N THR A 59 -10.24 -8.40 -18.93
CA THR A 59 -10.24 -9.78 -18.43
C THR A 59 -11.43 -10.04 -17.49
N PRO A 60 -12.70 -9.79 -17.93
CA PRO A 60 -13.85 -9.96 -17.07
C PRO A 60 -14.03 -11.45 -16.70
N PRO A 61 -13.95 -11.80 -15.39
CA PRO A 61 -14.22 -13.14 -14.92
C PRO A 61 -15.71 -13.48 -14.98
N SER A 62 -16.04 -14.76 -15.12
CA SER A 62 -17.41 -15.28 -15.04
C SER A 62 -17.74 -15.97 -13.72
N ASP A 63 -16.72 -16.23 -12.93
CA ASP A 63 -16.79 -16.93 -11.64
C ASP A 63 -15.61 -16.53 -10.77
N SER A 64 -15.49 -17.14 -9.63
CA SER A 64 -14.57 -16.76 -8.55
C SER A 64 -13.39 -17.67 -8.39
N THR A 65 -13.09 -18.38 -9.43
CA THR A 65 -11.92 -19.25 -9.46
C THR A 65 -10.61 -18.45 -9.49
N GLY A 66 -10.65 -17.11 -9.60
CA GLY A 66 -9.46 -16.28 -9.64
C GLY A 66 -8.62 -16.47 -10.89
N VAL A 67 -9.22 -16.97 -11.97
CA VAL A 67 -8.48 -17.27 -13.20
C VAL A 67 -7.73 -16.07 -13.78
N PRO A 68 -8.24 -14.79 -13.71
CA PRO A 68 -7.46 -13.63 -14.16
C PRO A 68 -6.18 -13.43 -13.33
N HIS A 69 -6.25 -13.60 -12.02
CA HIS A 69 -5.15 -13.44 -11.08
C HIS A 69 -4.09 -14.54 -11.24
N ILE A 70 -4.54 -15.79 -11.37
CA ILE A 70 -3.63 -16.91 -11.63
C ILE A 70 -2.90 -16.74 -12.97
N ILE A 71 -3.56 -16.20 -14.00
CA ILE A 71 -2.91 -15.90 -15.29
C ILE A 71 -1.92 -14.75 -15.14
N GLU A 72 -2.27 -13.71 -14.37
CA GLU A 72 -1.34 -12.61 -14.07
C GLU A 72 0.00 -13.14 -13.57
N HIS A 73 -0.02 -14.00 -12.54
CA HIS A 73 1.19 -14.62 -12.00
C HIS A 73 1.90 -15.49 -13.02
N THR A 74 1.16 -16.37 -13.67
CA THR A 74 1.73 -17.47 -14.47
C THR A 74 2.31 -17.02 -15.80
N VAL A 75 1.81 -15.98 -16.46
CA VAL A 75 2.42 -15.49 -17.72
C VAL A 75 3.84 -14.95 -17.50
N LEU A 76 4.14 -14.50 -16.28
CA LEU A 76 5.48 -14.05 -15.88
C LEU A 76 6.43 -15.19 -15.51
N CYS A 77 5.97 -16.47 -15.58
CA CYS A 77 6.78 -17.67 -15.27
C CYS A 77 7.41 -18.29 -16.50
N GLY A 78 7.97 -17.48 -17.40
CA GLY A 78 8.70 -17.89 -18.60
C GLY A 78 7.90 -17.84 -19.88
N SER A 79 8.61 -17.58 -20.97
CA SER A 79 8.04 -17.38 -22.30
C SER A 79 8.92 -18.00 -23.39
N ASP A 80 8.52 -17.88 -24.65
CA ASP A 80 9.24 -18.47 -25.80
C ASP A 80 10.64 -17.90 -25.98
N LYS A 81 10.79 -16.58 -25.90
CA LYS A 81 12.09 -15.90 -25.97
C LYS A 81 12.90 -16.08 -24.68
N PHE A 82 12.22 -16.09 -23.53
CA PHE A 82 12.81 -16.06 -22.21
C PHE A 82 12.32 -17.26 -21.36
N PRO A 83 12.80 -18.49 -21.65
CA PRO A 83 12.26 -19.71 -21.08
C PRO A 83 12.80 -20.02 -19.67
N VAL A 84 13.19 -19.02 -18.90
CA VAL A 84 13.52 -19.14 -17.48
C VAL A 84 12.25 -19.32 -16.65
N LYS A 85 12.35 -19.97 -15.49
CA LYS A 85 11.18 -20.23 -14.64
C LYS A 85 10.56 -18.96 -14.05
N ASP A 86 11.38 -17.94 -13.80
CA ASP A 86 10.94 -16.68 -13.20
C ASP A 86 11.71 -15.49 -13.82
N PRO A 87 11.35 -15.06 -15.04
CA PRO A 87 11.95 -13.89 -15.67
C PRO A 87 11.75 -12.62 -14.83
N PHE A 88 10.61 -12.52 -14.13
CA PHE A 88 10.30 -11.37 -13.28
C PHE A 88 11.37 -11.18 -12.18
N VAL A 89 11.68 -12.22 -11.43
CA VAL A 89 12.72 -12.19 -10.39
C VAL A 89 14.10 -11.90 -10.98
N GLU A 90 14.40 -12.44 -12.16
CA GLU A 90 15.66 -12.14 -12.86
C GLU A 90 15.77 -10.65 -13.25
N LEU A 91 14.66 -10.03 -13.67
CA LEU A 91 14.60 -8.60 -13.97
C LEU A 91 14.71 -7.75 -12.71
N VAL A 92 13.99 -8.07 -11.63
CA VAL A 92 14.12 -7.34 -10.36
C VAL A 92 15.56 -7.31 -9.86
N LYS A 93 16.30 -8.44 -10.01
CA LYS A 93 17.71 -8.53 -9.63
C LYS A 93 18.66 -7.82 -10.59
N GLY A 94 18.32 -7.72 -11.87
CA GLY A 94 19.27 -7.40 -12.94
C GLY A 94 18.91 -6.24 -13.87
N SER A 95 17.92 -5.40 -13.51
CA SER A 95 17.54 -4.20 -14.27
C SER A 95 17.60 -2.92 -13.42
N LEU A 96 17.62 -1.76 -14.09
CA LEU A 96 17.49 -0.43 -13.47
C LEU A 96 16.03 0.03 -13.46
N ASN A 97 15.11 -0.89 -13.21
CA ASN A 97 13.70 -0.58 -13.17
C ASN A 97 13.38 0.41 -12.04
N THR A 98 12.51 1.35 -12.30
CA THR A 98 11.90 2.23 -11.28
C THR A 98 10.53 1.72 -10.86
N PHE A 99 9.96 0.82 -11.68
CA PHE A 99 8.74 0.07 -11.37
C PHE A 99 8.68 -1.21 -12.19
N LEU A 100 8.28 -2.30 -11.55
CA LEU A 100 8.11 -3.61 -12.19
C LEU A 100 7.04 -4.37 -11.43
N ASN A 101 5.88 -4.61 -12.04
CA ASN A 101 4.77 -5.32 -11.40
C ASN A 101 3.78 -5.85 -12.45
N ALA A 102 2.75 -6.57 -11.99
CA ALA A 102 1.52 -6.87 -12.67
C ALA A 102 0.35 -6.63 -11.69
N MET A 103 -0.85 -6.37 -12.19
CA MET A 103 -2.00 -6.02 -11.36
C MET A 103 -3.29 -6.56 -11.98
N THR A 104 -4.06 -7.31 -11.20
CA THR A 104 -5.40 -7.78 -11.54
C THR A 104 -6.47 -6.92 -10.88
N TYR A 105 -7.39 -6.42 -11.67
CA TYR A 105 -8.57 -5.65 -11.28
C TYR A 105 -9.85 -6.44 -11.58
N PRO A 106 -11.04 -5.99 -11.18
CA PRO A 106 -12.29 -6.73 -11.44
C PRO A 106 -12.58 -6.98 -12.92
N ASP A 107 -12.05 -6.17 -13.82
CA ASP A 107 -12.38 -6.19 -15.25
C ASP A 107 -11.17 -6.12 -16.17
N LYS A 108 -9.98 -5.92 -15.63
CA LYS A 108 -8.73 -5.76 -16.39
C LYS A 108 -7.55 -6.39 -15.67
N THR A 109 -6.54 -6.80 -16.45
CA THR A 109 -5.22 -7.16 -15.94
C THR A 109 -4.18 -6.35 -16.70
N VAL A 110 -3.24 -5.72 -15.97
CA VAL A 110 -2.25 -4.79 -16.55
C VAL A 110 -0.83 -5.17 -16.14
N TYR A 111 0.11 -4.94 -17.04
CA TYR A 111 1.53 -5.29 -16.93
C TYR A 111 2.39 -4.03 -17.13
N PRO A 112 2.58 -3.21 -16.09
CA PRO A 112 3.36 -1.98 -16.17
C PRO A 112 4.83 -2.21 -15.84
N ILE A 113 5.70 -1.48 -16.56
CA ILE A 113 7.11 -1.33 -16.24
C ILE A 113 7.54 0.14 -16.35
N ALA A 114 8.58 0.53 -15.62
CA ALA A 114 9.20 1.83 -15.75
C ALA A 114 10.72 1.77 -15.57
N SER A 115 11.44 2.62 -16.32
CA SER A 115 12.89 2.80 -16.17
C SER A 115 13.33 4.17 -16.69
N CYS A 116 14.36 4.74 -16.04
CA CYS A 116 15.03 5.95 -16.54
C CYS A 116 16.11 5.64 -17.59
N ASN A 117 16.50 4.39 -17.76
CA ASN A 117 17.52 3.96 -18.71
C ASN A 117 16.87 3.44 -20.01
N ASP A 118 17.26 3.96 -21.17
CA ASP A 118 16.63 3.61 -22.45
C ASP A 118 16.81 2.16 -22.84
N THR A 119 18.02 1.61 -22.65
CA THR A 119 18.34 0.21 -22.96
C THR A 119 17.58 -0.73 -22.04
N ASP A 120 17.56 -0.43 -20.75
CA ASP A 120 16.83 -1.21 -19.76
C ASP A 120 15.32 -1.17 -20.02
N PHE A 121 14.76 -0.01 -20.32
CA PHE A 121 13.35 0.16 -20.67
C PHE A 121 12.95 -0.71 -21.87
N GLN A 122 13.81 -0.76 -22.92
CA GLN A 122 13.58 -1.62 -24.09
C GLN A 122 13.65 -3.11 -23.72
N ASN A 123 14.61 -3.48 -22.87
CA ASN A 123 14.74 -4.86 -22.38
C ASN A 123 13.50 -5.31 -21.60
N LEU A 124 13.01 -4.45 -20.69
CA LEU A 124 11.81 -4.70 -19.90
C LEU A 124 10.57 -4.83 -20.79
N MET A 125 10.41 -3.95 -21.78
CA MET A 125 9.32 -4.06 -22.76
C MET A 125 9.35 -5.40 -23.49
N ASP A 126 10.53 -5.87 -23.95
CA ASP A 126 10.65 -7.12 -24.71
C ASP A 126 10.27 -8.34 -23.86
N VAL A 127 10.75 -8.39 -22.61
CA VAL A 127 10.39 -9.49 -21.70
C VAL A 127 8.90 -9.51 -21.39
N TYR A 128 8.29 -8.35 -21.12
CA TYR A 128 6.87 -8.28 -20.79
C TYR A 128 5.95 -8.57 -21.99
N MET A 129 6.32 -8.08 -23.18
CA MET A 129 5.56 -8.38 -24.40
C MET A 129 5.60 -9.86 -24.74
N ASP A 130 6.76 -10.52 -24.58
CA ASP A 130 6.87 -11.97 -24.85
C ASP A 130 6.15 -12.79 -23.77
N ALA A 131 6.22 -12.36 -22.51
CA ALA A 131 5.51 -13.00 -21.40
C ALA A 131 3.99 -13.01 -21.60
N VAL A 132 3.37 -11.91 -22.01
CA VAL A 132 1.91 -11.84 -22.18
C VAL A 132 1.40 -12.51 -23.44
N PHE A 133 2.21 -12.58 -24.51
CA PHE A 133 1.78 -13.15 -25.78
C PHE A 133 2.27 -14.58 -26.08
N HIS A 134 3.37 -15.00 -25.47
CA HIS A 134 3.99 -16.30 -25.72
C HIS A 134 4.41 -17.02 -24.43
N PRO A 135 3.58 -17.01 -23.35
CA PRO A 135 3.99 -17.64 -22.09
C PRO A 135 4.10 -19.16 -22.20
N ASN A 136 4.91 -19.76 -21.34
CA ASN A 136 5.11 -21.21 -21.29
C ASN A 136 3.97 -21.98 -20.60
N ILE A 137 2.91 -21.30 -20.19
CA ILE A 137 1.77 -21.86 -19.44
C ILE A 137 1.08 -23.04 -20.13
N GLY A 138 1.06 -23.08 -21.48
CA GLY A 138 0.54 -24.18 -22.25
C GLY A 138 1.51 -25.37 -22.47
N LYS A 139 2.80 -25.17 -22.11
CA LYS A 139 3.85 -26.18 -22.29
C LYS A 139 4.24 -26.86 -20.98
N GLU A 140 4.11 -26.14 -19.83
CA GLU A 140 4.51 -26.62 -18.51
C GLU A 140 3.40 -26.42 -17.49
N LYS A 141 2.65 -27.49 -17.21
CA LYS A 141 1.53 -27.49 -16.27
C LYS A 141 1.95 -27.16 -14.82
N LYS A 142 3.22 -27.40 -14.47
CA LYS A 142 3.72 -27.14 -13.12
C LYS A 142 3.69 -25.66 -12.76
N ILE A 143 3.71 -24.75 -13.77
CA ILE A 143 3.52 -23.31 -13.56
C ILE A 143 2.14 -23.02 -12.93
N PHE A 144 1.08 -23.61 -13.52
CA PHE A 144 -0.28 -23.49 -12.96
C PHE A 144 -0.37 -24.11 -11.56
N MET A 145 0.27 -25.27 -11.33
CA MET A 145 0.24 -25.95 -10.03
C MET A 145 0.96 -25.13 -8.94
N GLN A 146 2.08 -24.51 -9.28
CA GLN A 146 2.86 -23.67 -8.35
C GLN A 146 2.14 -22.37 -8.01
N GLU A 147 1.74 -21.60 -9.01
CA GLU A 147 1.18 -20.27 -8.81
C GLU A 147 -0.32 -20.29 -8.48
N GLY A 148 -1.10 -21.18 -9.10
CA GLY A 148 -2.53 -21.29 -8.87
C GLY A 148 -2.86 -22.12 -7.62
N TRP A 149 -3.06 -23.45 -7.87
CA TRP A 149 -3.32 -24.40 -6.79
C TRP A 149 -3.01 -25.83 -7.22
N HIS A 150 -2.75 -26.70 -6.24
CA HIS A 150 -2.56 -28.14 -6.42
C HIS A 150 -2.92 -28.91 -5.15
N TYR A 151 -3.15 -30.24 -5.32
CA TYR A 151 -3.15 -31.17 -4.20
C TYR A 151 -1.72 -31.43 -3.76
N GLU A 152 -1.41 -31.24 -2.47
CA GLU A 152 -0.13 -31.61 -1.89
C GLU A 152 -0.26 -32.84 -1.01
N LEU A 153 0.51 -33.87 -1.33
CA LEU A 153 0.61 -35.12 -0.57
C LEU A 153 2.05 -35.63 -0.60
N GLU A 154 2.77 -35.51 0.49
CA GLU A 154 4.19 -35.88 0.58
C GLU A 154 4.40 -37.40 0.67
N GLU A 155 3.53 -38.07 1.43
CA GLU A 155 3.59 -39.52 1.69
C GLU A 155 2.20 -40.13 1.57
N PRO A 156 2.08 -41.43 1.23
CA PRO A 156 0.78 -42.07 1.09
C PRO A 156 -0.09 -42.00 2.37
N GLU A 157 0.52 -42.02 3.54
CA GLU A 157 -0.15 -41.92 4.85
C GLU A 157 -0.33 -40.48 5.33
N GLY A 158 0.37 -39.51 4.69
CA GLY A 158 0.34 -38.08 5.03
C GLY A 158 -1.04 -37.44 4.85
N GLU A 159 -1.19 -36.23 5.31
CA GLU A 159 -2.40 -35.44 5.13
C GLU A 159 -2.43 -34.87 3.71
N LEU A 160 -3.59 -34.95 3.05
CA LEU A 160 -3.82 -34.30 1.76
C LEU A 160 -4.25 -32.87 2.00
N THR A 161 -3.54 -31.90 1.40
CA THR A 161 -3.82 -30.47 1.54
C THR A 161 -3.92 -29.79 0.18
N TYR A 162 -4.49 -28.58 0.16
CA TYR A 162 -4.38 -27.63 -0.95
C TYR A 162 -3.17 -26.73 -0.73
N ASN A 163 -2.42 -26.44 -1.81
CA ASN A 163 -1.32 -25.49 -1.79
C ASN A 163 -1.24 -24.74 -3.14
N GLY A 164 -0.60 -23.58 -3.17
CA GLY A 164 -0.39 -22.73 -4.33
C GLY A 164 -0.23 -21.27 -3.91
N VAL A 165 0.53 -20.49 -4.68
CA VAL A 165 0.85 -19.09 -4.31
C VAL A 165 -0.41 -18.24 -4.23
N VAL A 166 -1.22 -18.16 -5.29
CA VAL A 166 -2.46 -17.39 -5.32
C VAL A 166 -3.48 -17.92 -4.31
N TYR A 167 -3.60 -19.24 -4.16
CA TYR A 167 -4.47 -19.84 -3.15
C TYR A 167 -4.13 -19.37 -1.73
N ASN A 168 -2.85 -19.39 -1.36
CA ASN A 168 -2.40 -18.96 -0.04
C ASN A 168 -2.50 -17.45 0.14
N GLU A 169 -2.19 -16.68 -0.91
CA GLU A 169 -2.37 -15.23 -0.89
C GLU A 169 -3.81 -14.84 -0.58
N MET A 170 -4.76 -15.46 -1.30
CA MET A 170 -6.17 -15.17 -1.13
C MET A 170 -6.69 -15.62 0.25
N LYS A 171 -6.19 -16.72 0.82
CA LYS A 171 -6.44 -17.04 2.23
C LYS A 171 -6.02 -15.91 3.16
N GLY A 172 -4.91 -15.25 2.87
CA GLY A 172 -4.43 -14.07 3.61
C GLY A 172 -5.33 -12.85 3.44
N VAL A 173 -5.79 -12.56 2.23
CA VAL A 173 -6.75 -11.46 1.93
C VAL A 173 -8.04 -11.65 2.74
N PHE A 174 -8.54 -12.88 2.82
CA PHE A 174 -9.77 -13.24 3.56
C PHE A 174 -9.64 -13.21 5.08
N SER A 175 -8.46 -12.94 5.59
CA SER A 175 -8.26 -12.77 7.04
C SER A 175 -8.71 -11.41 7.56
N SER A 176 -8.95 -10.43 6.66
CA SER A 176 -9.43 -9.09 7.03
C SER A 176 -10.97 -9.02 6.99
N PRO A 177 -11.64 -8.62 8.08
CA PRO A 177 -13.09 -8.38 8.07
C PRO A 177 -13.52 -7.34 7.04
N GLU A 178 -12.70 -6.29 6.85
CA GLU A 178 -12.96 -5.24 5.86
C GLU A 178 -12.89 -5.79 4.44
N SER A 179 -11.93 -6.67 4.15
CA SER A 179 -11.82 -7.34 2.86
C SER A 179 -13.02 -8.25 2.58
N VAL A 180 -13.48 -8.99 3.59
CA VAL A 180 -14.70 -9.79 3.49
C VAL A 180 -15.91 -8.91 3.20
N LEU A 181 -16.09 -7.80 3.93
CA LEU A 181 -17.21 -6.87 3.74
C LEU A 181 -17.23 -6.30 2.31
N ASP A 182 -16.08 -5.82 1.83
CA ASP A 182 -15.96 -5.18 0.50
C ASP A 182 -16.34 -6.15 -0.62
N SER A 183 -15.89 -7.41 -0.54
CA SER A 183 -16.27 -8.45 -1.49
C SER A 183 -17.79 -8.67 -1.54
N TYR A 184 -18.42 -8.74 -0.38
CA TYR A 184 -19.87 -8.91 -0.33
C TYR A 184 -20.63 -7.66 -0.77
N ILE A 185 -20.07 -6.46 -0.61
CA ILE A 185 -20.60 -5.24 -1.21
C ILE A 185 -20.60 -5.39 -2.74
N HIS A 186 -19.50 -5.83 -3.34
CA HIS A 186 -19.43 -6.10 -4.78
C HIS A 186 -20.45 -7.13 -5.25
N THR A 187 -20.52 -8.28 -4.58
CA THR A 187 -21.52 -9.32 -4.88
C THR A 187 -22.95 -8.81 -4.76
N ALA A 188 -23.23 -7.99 -3.75
CA ALA A 188 -24.56 -7.42 -3.54
C ALA A 188 -24.91 -6.36 -4.59
N MET A 189 -23.92 -5.51 -4.94
CA MET A 189 -24.13 -4.43 -5.92
C MET A 189 -24.22 -4.95 -7.37
N PHE A 190 -23.49 -6.02 -7.73
CA PHE A 190 -23.29 -6.44 -9.12
C PHE A 190 -23.58 -7.92 -9.37
N PRO A 191 -24.72 -8.49 -8.92
CA PRO A 191 -24.95 -9.93 -8.95
C PRO A 191 -24.96 -10.58 -10.34
N ASP A 192 -25.15 -9.81 -11.42
CA ASP A 192 -25.30 -10.32 -12.78
C ASP A 192 -24.09 -10.02 -13.68
N THR A 193 -23.00 -9.41 -13.16
CA THR A 193 -21.84 -8.97 -13.97
C THR A 193 -20.52 -9.46 -13.39
N CYS A 194 -19.41 -9.22 -14.11
CA CYS A 194 -18.06 -9.58 -13.65
C CYS A 194 -17.65 -8.91 -12.33
N TYR A 195 -18.29 -7.81 -11.94
CA TYR A 195 -18.03 -7.15 -10.66
C TYR A 195 -18.66 -7.87 -9.47
N GLY A 196 -19.63 -8.74 -9.69
CA GLY A 196 -20.23 -9.58 -8.62
C GLY A 196 -19.47 -10.87 -8.36
N VAL A 197 -18.37 -11.10 -9.07
CA VAL A 197 -17.48 -12.24 -8.90
C VAL A 197 -16.07 -11.78 -8.51
N GLU A 198 -15.30 -12.63 -7.83
CA GLU A 198 -13.98 -12.28 -7.33
C GLU A 198 -12.87 -12.55 -8.36
N SER A 199 -12.32 -11.49 -8.91
CA SER A 199 -11.22 -11.60 -9.89
C SER A 199 -9.92 -12.15 -9.28
N GLY A 200 -9.68 -11.87 -7.98
CA GLY A 200 -8.56 -12.39 -7.23
C GLY A 200 -8.68 -13.87 -6.90
N GLY A 201 -9.91 -14.36 -6.77
CA GLY A 201 -10.26 -15.74 -6.47
C GLY A 201 -10.66 -15.98 -5.03
N ASP A 202 -11.75 -16.72 -4.84
CA ASP A 202 -12.18 -17.24 -3.54
C ASP A 202 -11.41 -18.54 -3.25
N PRO A 203 -10.76 -18.74 -2.09
CA PRO A 203 -10.11 -20.00 -1.76
C PRO A 203 -10.98 -21.25 -1.90
N GLU A 204 -12.31 -21.15 -1.68
CA GLU A 204 -13.23 -22.28 -1.89
C GLU A 204 -13.54 -22.52 -3.39
N ASP A 205 -13.35 -21.52 -4.23
CA ASP A 205 -13.60 -21.57 -5.66
C ASP A 205 -12.31 -21.76 -6.48
N ILE A 206 -11.17 -21.21 -6.06
CA ILE A 206 -9.87 -21.39 -6.72
C ILE A 206 -9.60 -22.87 -6.99
N VAL A 207 -9.88 -23.75 -6.01
CA VAL A 207 -9.64 -25.19 -6.11
C VAL A 207 -10.58 -25.92 -7.08
N LYS A 208 -11.54 -25.21 -7.68
CA LYS A 208 -12.45 -25.75 -8.72
C LYS A 208 -11.91 -25.48 -10.13
N LEU A 209 -10.95 -24.56 -10.28
CA LEU A 209 -10.37 -24.21 -11.56
C LEU A 209 -9.52 -25.37 -12.08
N ASN A 210 -9.87 -25.90 -13.23
CA ASN A 210 -9.05 -26.88 -13.93
C ASN A 210 -8.13 -26.22 -14.96
N TYR A 211 -7.12 -26.97 -15.39
CA TYR A 211 -6.08 -26.48 -16.29
C TYR A 211 -6.60 -26.11 -17.69
N GLU A 212 -7.62 -26.81 -18.18
CA GLU A 212 -8.24 -26.60 -19.49
C GLU A 212 -9.01 -25.26 -19.50
N ASP A 213 -9.82 -24.97 -18.49
CA ASP A 213 -10.56 -23.71 -18.36
C ASP A 213 -9.61 -22.53 -18.16
N TYR A 214 -8.54 -22.72 -17.39
CA TYR A 214 -7.47 -21.74 -17.22
C TYR A 214 -6.83 -21.37 -18.56
N LEU A 215 -6.43 -22.34 -19.38
CA LEU A 215 -5.87 -22.08 -20.71
C LEU A 215 -6.90 -21.46 -21.67
N ALA A 216 -8.17 -21.88 -21.59
CA ALA A 216 -9.24 -21.31 -22.41
C ALA A 216 -9.43 -19.80 -22.13
N PHE A 217 -9.34 -19.39 -20.86
CA PHE A 217 -9.43 -17.97 -20.48
C PHE A 217 -8.26 -17.17 -21.04
N TYR A 218 -7.02 -17.68 -20.92
CA TYR A 218 -5.86 -17.03 -21.52
C TYR A 218 -6.02 -16.86 -23.05
N HIS A 219 -6.36 -17.92 -23.77
CA HIS A 219 -6.52 -17.88 -25.24
C HIS A 219 -7.70 -17.01 -25.69
N LYS A 220 -8.69 -16.77 -24.82
CA LYS A 220 -9.80 -15.87 -25.10
C LYS A 220 -9.34 -14.41 -25.03
N TYR A 221 -8.68 -14.00 -23.96
CA TYR A 221 -8.48 -12.58 -23.63
C TYR A 221 -7.09 -12.03 -23.96
N TYR A 222 -6.04 -12.84 -23.96
CA TYR A 222 -4.66 -12.40 -24.19
C TYR A 222 -4.33 -12.41 -25.70
N HIS A 223 -4.82 -11.39 -26.37
CA HIS A 223 -4.63 -11.21 -27.81
C HIS A 223 -4.50 -9.70 -28.13
N PRO A 224 -3.68 -9.28 -29.13
CA PRO A 224 -3.53 -7.87 -29.45
C PRO A 224 -4.85 -7.14 -29.73
N SER A 225 -5.87 -7.81 -30.27
CA SER A 225 -7.18 -7.19 -30.53
C SER A 225 -7.95 -6.78 -29.25
N ASN A 226 -7.54 -7.27 -28.08
CA ASN A 226 -8.11 -6.93 -26.78
C ASN A 226 -7.12 -6.10 -25.92
N SER A 227 -5.98 -5.69 -26.48
CA SER A 227 -4.94 -4.99 -25.74
C SER A 227 -5.11 -3.47 -25.75
N TYR A 228 -4.65 -2.87 -24.65
CA TYR A 228 -4.51 -1.44 -24.42
C TYR A 228 -3.05 -1.16 -24.07
N ILE A 229 -2.31 -0.56 -25.00
CA ILE A 229 -0.88 -0.30 -24.87
C ILE A 229 -0.65 1.18 -24.59
N TYR A 230 0.06 1.48 -23.52
CA TYR A 230 0.38 2.83 -23.08
C TYR A 230 1.89 3.04 -23.03
N LEU A 231 2.36 4.15 -23.60
CA LEU A 231 3.75 4.61 -23.57
C LEU A 231 3.80 6.06 -23.09
N TYR A 232 4.65 6.34 -22.09
CA TYR A 232 4.81 7.66 -21.49
C TYR A 232 6.28 8.03 -21.34
N GLY A 233 6.60 9.29 -21.58
CA GLY A 233 7.89 9.88 -21.25
C GLY A 233 8.72 10.34 -22.42
N ASP A 234 10.00 10.63 -22.14
CA ASP A 234 11.00 11.07 -23.10
C ASP A 234 11.60 9.87 -23.85
N MET A 235 11.04 9.51 -24.99
CA MET A 235 11.52 8.43 -25.84
C MET A 235 11.19 8.69 -27.33
N ASP A 236 11.87 8.00 -28.24
CA ASP A 236 11.46 7.94 -29.65
C ASP A 236 10.25 7.02 -29.81
N MET A 237 9.05 7.61 -29.79
CA MET A 237 7.79 6.89 -29.95
C MET A 237 7.70 6.16 -31.30
N THR A 238 8.36 6.68 -32.37
CA THR A 238 8.38 6.08 -33.70
C THR A 238 9.15 4.78 -33.71
N GLU A 239 10.30 4.75 -33.03
CA GLU A 239 11.12 3.54 -32.84
C GLU A 239 10.35 2.48 -32.07
N LYS A 240 9.72 2.85 -30.97
CA LYS A 240 8.94 1.91 -30.14
C LYS A 240 7.76 1.32 -30.90
N LEU A 241 7.04 2.14 -31.67
CA LEU A 241 5.92 1.65 -32.50
C LEU A 241 6.37 0.70 -33.61
N ARG A 242 7.49 0.97 -34.29
CA ARG A 242 8.04 0.03 -35.29
C ARG A 242 8.41 -1.29 -34.65
N TRP A 243 9.09 -1.25 -33.52
CA TRP A 243 9.48 -2.46 -32.80
C TRP A 243 8.25 -3.26 -32.35
N LEU A 244 7.20 -2.60 -31.83
CA LEU A 244 5.95 -3.27 -31.44
C LEU A 244 5.28 -3.97 -32.65
N ASP A 245 5.26 -3.34 -33.81
CA ASP A 245 4.70 -3.95 -35.03
C ASP A 245 5.54 -5.14 -35.51
N GLU A 246 6.88 -4.92 -35.69
CA GLU A 246 7.79 -5.91 -36.27
C GLU A 246 7.95 -7.14 -35.38
N GLU A 247 8.08 -6.96 -34.06
CA GLU A 247 8.38 -8.04 -33.14
C GLU A 247 7.13 -8.73 -32.60
N TYR A 248 5.99 -8.06 -32.49
CA TYR A 248 4.80 -8.61 -31.86
C TYR A 248 3.52 -8.41 -32.65
N LEU A 249 2.99 -7.20 -32.78
CA LEU A 249 1.64 -6.96 -33.26
C LEU A 249 1.43 -7.40 -34.71
N GLY A 250 2.41 -7.17 -35.57
CA GLY A 250 2.38 -7.53 -36.99
C GLY A 250 2.31 -9.04 -37.26
N LYS A 251 2.59 -9.87 -36.26
CA LYS A 251 2.54 -11.35 -36.35
C LYS A 251 1.11 -11.89 -36.17
N TYR A 252 0.17 -11.07 -35.69
CA TYR A 252 -1.21 -11.46 -35.39
C TYR A 252 -2.19 -10.87 -36.42
N ASP A 253 -3.32 -11.54 -36.60
CA ASP A 253 -4.46 -11.02 -37.34
C ASP A 253 -5.55 -10.51 -36.38
N ARG A 254 -6.47 -9.69 -36.86
CA ARG A 254 -7.60 -9.19 -36.05
C ARG A 254 -8.52 -10.36 -35.68
N LYS A 255 -8.90 -10.41 -34.40
CA LYS A 255 -9.82 -11.37 -33.79
C LYS A 255 -10.97 -10.61 -33.11
N GLU A 256 -12.21 -11.05 -33.30
CA GLU A 256 -13.32 -10.58 -32.48
C GLU A 256 -13.25 -11.26 -31.10
N ILE A 257 -13.27 -10.47 -30.04
CA ILE A 257 -13.16 -10.93 -28.64
C ILE A 257 -14.30 -10.31 -27.86
N ASP A 258 -15.14 -11.18 -27.31
CA ASP A 258 -16.20 -10.80 -26.39
C ASP A 258 -15.59 -10.52 -25.00
N SER A 259 -15.18 -9.29 -24.78
CA SER A 259 -14.62 -8.77 -23.54
C SER A 259 -15.32 -7.51 -23.03
N GLU A 260 -16.46 -7.15 -23.63
CA GLU A 260 -17.21 -5.96 -23.24
C GLU A 260 -17.76 -6.11 -21.83
N ILE A 261 -17.52 -5.08 -21.00
CA ILE A 261 -18.00 -5.05 -19.61
C ILE A 261 -19.50 -4.78 -19.59
N GLN A 262 -20.24 -5.68 -18.99
CA GLN A 262 -21.70 -5.62 -18.97
C GLN A 262 -22.18 -4.68 -17.85
N ILE A 263 -23.24 -3.94 -18.12
CA ILE A 263 -23.88 -3.04 -17.16
C ILE A 263 -24.85 -3.83 -16.28
N GLN A 264 -24.68 -3.75 -14.96
CA GLN A 264 -25.66 -4.26 -14.01
C GLN A 264 -26.97 -3.49 -14.13
N LYS A 265 -28.06 -4.19 -14.25
CA LYS A 265 -29.38 -3.56 -14.28
C LYS A 265 -29.75 -2.98 -12.92
N LYS A 266 -30.33 -1.79 -12.94
CA LYS A 266 -30.81 -1.11 -11.71
C LYS A 266 -31.79 -1.98 -10.96
N PHE A 267 -31.63 -2.04 -9.64
CA PHE A 267 -32.58 -2.70 -8.75
C PHE A 267 -33.94 -1.97 -8.76
N LYS A 268 -35.01 -2.70 -8.49
CA LYS A 268 -36.35 -2.12 -8.34
C LYS A 268 -36.55 -1.55 -6.92
N GLU A 269 -35.88 -2.13 -5.96
CA GLU A 269 -35.89 -1.77 -4.54
C GLU A 269 -34.51 -2.11 -3.95
N PRO A 270 -34.08 -1.43 -2.88
CA PRO A 270 -32.85 -1.75 -2.19
C PRO A 270 -32.80 -3.21 -1.77
N ILE A 271 -31.60 -3.80 -1.81
CA ILE A 271 -31.39 -5.18 -1.34
C ILE A 271 -30.69 -5.17 0.02
N GLU A 272 -30.91 -6.23 0.80
CA GLU A 272 -30.24 -6.43 2.09
C GLU A 272 -29.51 -7.79 2.09
N ARG A 273 -28.29 -7.79 2.60
CA ARG A 273 -27.46 -8.99 2.76
C ARG A 273 -26.85 -9.03 4.16
N GLU A 274 -26.96 -10.15 4.82
CA GLU A 274 -26.23 -10.43 6.06
C GLU A 274 -25.18 -11.49 5.81
N ILE A 275 -23.96 -11.23 6.28
CA ILE A 275 -22.79 -12.07 6.12
C ILE A 275 -22.06 -12.22 7.45
N PHE A 276 -21.13 -13.17 7.52
CA PHE A 276 -20.35 -13.42 8.72
C PHE A 276 -18.86 -13.38 8.42
N TYR A 277 -18.09 -12.80 9.34
CA TYR A 277 -16.64 -12.87 9.33
C TYR A 277 -16.11 -13.57 10.59
N SER A 278 -14.88 -14.08 10.51
CA SER A 278 -14.29 -14.85 11.59
C SER A 278 -13.69 -13.94 12.66
N VAL A 279 -13.99 -14.28 13.92
CA VAL A 279 -13.28 -13.77 15.10
C VAL A 279 -12.75 -14.96 15.92
N SER A 280 -11.71 -14.74 16.71
CA SER A 280 -11.15 -15.77 17.59
C SER A 280 -12.12 -16.11 18.75
N GLU A 281 -11.84 -17.21 19.49
CA GLU A 281 -12.65 -17.60 20.63
C GLU A 281 -12.64 -16.55 21.76
N SER A 282 -11.54 -15.82 21.87
CA SER A 282 -11.32 -14.82 22.91
C SER A 282 -11.87 -13.43 22.59
N GLU A 283 -12.13 -13.12 21.30
CA GLU A 283 -12.68 -11.82 20.88
C GLU A 283 -14.16 -11.69 21.29
N SER A 284 -14.58 -10.44 21.63
CA SER A 284 -15.99 -10.13 21.90
C SER A 284 -16.81 -10.14 20.62
N LEU A 285 -18.08 -10.51 20.72
CA LEU A 285 -19.07 -10.30 19.65
C LEU A 285 -19.81 -8.97 19.79
N ASP A 286 -19.73 -8.31 20.95
CA ASP A 286 -20.35 -7.03 21.20
C ASP A 286 -19.53 -5.93 20.53
N HIS A 287 -20.16 -4.93 19.93
CA HIS A 287 -19.52 -3.83 19.21
C HIS A 287 -18.52 -4.33 18.15
N ALA A 288 -18.91 -5.34 17.37
CA ALA A 288 -18.04 -5.93 16.36
C ALA A 288 -18.72 -6.09 14.97
N THR A 289 -19.94 -5.58 14.81
CA THR A 289 -20.66 -5.62 13.54
C THR A 289 -20.27 -4.46 12.63
N TYR A 290 -20.12 -4.74 11.35
CA TYR A 290 -20.04 -3.72 10.31
C TYR A 290 -21.41 -3.54 9.67
N LEU A 291 -21.86 -2.29 9.55
CA LEU A 291 -23.08 -1.91 8.85
C LEU A 291 -22.69 -1.06 7.64
N SER A 292 -23.14 -1.41 6.45
CA SER A 292 -22.86 -0.62 5.27
C SER A 292 -24.11 -0.32 4.43
N ILE A 293 -24.15 0.87 3.82
CA ILE A 293 -25.09 1.26 2.79
C ILE A 293 -24.29 1.68 1.56
N ASN A 294 -24.58 1.04 0.42
CA ASN A 294 -23.82 1.14 -0.80
C ASN A 294 -24.76 1.50 -1.92
N THR A 295 -24.50 2.59 -2.64
CA THR A 295 -25.42 3.10 -3.66
C THR A 295 -24.65 3.39 -4.93
N GLN A 296 -25.14 2.88 -6.09
CA GLN A 296 -24.53 3.21 -7.37
C GLN A 296 -24.60 4.73 -7.59
N ALA A 297 -23.45 5.34 -7.86
CA ALA A 297 -23.30 6.78 -7.89
C ALA A 297 -22.32 7.21 -8.99
N GLY A 298 -22.61 8.31 -9.67
CA GLY A 298 -21.74 8.87 -10.69
C GLY A 298 -21.75 8.12 -12.02
N ASN A 299 -20.86 8.56 -12.90
CA ASN A 299 -20.65 8.00 -14.23
C ASN A 299 -19.16 8.14 -14.57
N GLU A 300 -18.48 7.02 -14.78
CA GLU A 300 -17.05 6.96 -15.10
C GLU A 300 -16.67 7.73 -16.36
N LEU A 301 -17.60 7.81 -17.34
CA LEU A 301 -17.40 8.57 -18.58
C LEU A 301 -17.79 10.06 -18.47
N SER A 302 -18.01 10.58 -17.25
CA SER A 302 -18.28 11.98 -16.96
C SER A 302 -17.17 12.55 -16.05
N PRO A 303 -16.17 13.28 -16.56
CA PRO A 303 -15.09 13.84 -15.74
C PRO A 303 -15.61 14.67 -14.57
N LYS A 304 -16.73 15.37 -14.78
CA LYS A 304 -17.33 16.20 -13.74
C LYS A 304 -17.92 15.36 -12.60
N GLU A 305 -18.60 14.25 -12.88
CA GLU A 305 -19.17 13.38 -11.84
C GLU A 305 -18.07 12.56 -11.18
N TYR A 306 -17.09 12.07 -11.94
CA TYR A 306 -15.91 11.37 -11.46
C TYR A 306 -15.17 12.13 -10.35
N VAL A 307 -14.89 13.42 -10.57
CA VAL A 307 -14.23 14.26 -9.55
C VAL A 307 -15.22 14.73 -8.47
N ALA A 308 -16.49 15.00 -8.84
CA ALA A 308 -17.48 15.49 -7.88
C ALA A 308 -17.77 14.49 -6.76
N PHE A 309 -17.81 13.19 -7.05
CA PHE A 309 -18.04 12.18 -6.02
C PHE A 309 -16.81 11.95 -5.12
N GLN A 310 -15.60 12.10 -5.62
CA GLN A 310 -14.40 12.14 -4.80
C GLN A 310 -14.44 13.33 -3.82
N ILE A 311 -14.89 14.49 -4.29
CA ILE A 311 -15.09 15.67 -3.41
C ILE A 311 -16.21 15.42 -2.40
N LEU A 312 -17.32 14.77 -2.80
CA LEU A 312 -18.41 14.40 -1.90
C LEU A 312 -17.96 13.40 -0.83
N GLU A 313 -17.11 12.44 -1.16
CA GLU A 313 -16.48 11.53 -0.18
C GLU A 313 -15.81 12.35 0.92
N TYR A 314 -14.90 13.24 0.54
CA TYR A 314 -14.21 14.10 1.50
C TYR A 314 -15.19 14.92 2.36
N VAL A 315 -16.17 15.60 1.74
CA VAL A 315 -17.12 16.49 2.44
C VAL A 315 -18.05 15.72 3.37
N LEU A 316 -18.47 14.51 2.97
CA LEU A 316 -19.49 13.74 3.71
C LEU A 316 -18.88 12.83 4.79
N LEU A 317 -17.64 12.34 4.59
CA LEU A 317 -17.02 11.29 5.41
C LEU A 317 -15.66 11.67 5.99
N ASP A 318 -14.74 12.29 5.20
CA ASP A 318 -13.33 12.40 5.59
C ASP A 318 -12.97 13.70 6.28
N ALA A 319 -13.62 14.82 5.89
CA ALA A 319 -13.35 16.12 6.50
C ALA A 319 -13.59 16.08 8.01
N PRO A 320 -12.73 16.71 8.83
CA PRO A 320 -13.01 16.87 10.25
C PRO A 320 -14.39 17.51 10.49
N GLY A 321 -15.27 16.78 11.18
CA GLY A 321 -16.67 17.19 11.39
C GLY A 321 -17.60 16.87 10.21
N ALA A 322 -17.19 16.00 9.29
CA ALA A 322 -18.01 15.54 8.18
C ALA A 322 -19.41 15.09 8.64
N PRO A 323 -20.48 15.53 7.96
CA PRO A 323 -21.83 15.45 8.49
C PRO A 323 -22.34 14.02 8.71
N LEU A 324 -22.05 13.07 7.81
CA LEU A 324 -22.45 11.68 7.99
C LEU A 324 -21.69 11.01 9.14
N LYS A 325 -20.37 11.19 9.17
CA LYS A 325 -19.53 10.67 10.26
C LYS A 325 -19.99 11.20 11.62
N LYS A 326 -20.19 12.52 11.71
CA LYS A 326 -20.63 13.15 12.95
C LYS A 326 -22.03 12.67 13.38
N ALA A 327 -23.00 12.59 12.47
CA ALA A 327 -24.37 12.19 12.80
C ALA A 327 -24.45 10.74 13.33
N LEU A 328 -23.67 9.84 12.77
CA LEU A 328 -23.61 8.43 13.19
C LEU A 328 -22.90 8.27 14.54
N LEU A 329 -21.74 8.92 14.73
CA LEU A 329 -21.00 8.87 15.99
C LEU A 329 -21.80 9.54 17.14
N ASP A 330 -22.47 10.67 16.88
CA ASP A 330 -23.35 11.34 17.86
C ASP A 330 -24.55 10.46 18.29
N ALA A 331 -24.98 9.55 17.42
CA ALA A 331 -26.03 8.55 17.73
C ALA A 331 -25.49 7.27 18.40
N GLY A 332 -24.20 7.16 18.59
CA GLY A 332 -23.56 5.96 19.15
C GLY A 332 -23.58 4.76 18.19
N ILE A 333 -23.55 5.00 16.88
CA ILE A 333 -23.52 3.94 15.87
C ILE A 333 -22.08 3.76 15.40
N GLY A 334 -21.46 2.66 15.82
CA GLY A 334 -20.06 2.37 15.53
C GLY A 334 -19.07 3.21 16.31
N ASP A 335 -17.82 2.79 16.33
CA ASP A 335 -16.68 3.52 16.91
C ASP A 335 -15.91 4.30 15.84
N ASP A 336 -16.03 3.88 14.57
CA ASP A 336 -15.46 4.57 13.42
C ASP A 336 -16.44 4.50 12.24
N ILE A 337 -16.48 5.58 11.48
CA ILE A 337 -17.28 5.69 10.25
C ILE A 337 -16.32 5.90 9.10
N MET A 338 -16.42 5.00 8.13
CA MET A 338 -15.60 4.93 6.94
C MET A 338 -16.50 4.77 5.70
N GLY A 339 -15.90 4.62 4.54
CA GLY A 339 -16.57 4.46 3.27
C GLY A 339 -15.84 5.24 2.21
N GLY A 340 -16.43 5.41 1.06
CA GLY A 340 -15.80 6.12 -0.03
C GLY A 340 -16.55 6.01 -1.35
N TYR A 341 -15.97 6.61 -2.35
CA TYR A 341 -16.42 6.52 -3.73
C TYR A 341 -15.53 5.53 -4.49
N GLU A 342 -16.07 4.37 -4.79
CA GLU A 342 -15.39 3.36 -5.60
C GLU A 342 -15.53 3.69 -7.08
N TYR A 343 -14.42 4.06 -7.70
CA TYR A 343 -14.29 4.43 -9.12
C TYR A 343 -13.25 3.55 -9.83
N GLY A 344 -13.02 3.76 -11.12
CA GLY A 344 -12.16 2.88 -11.94
C GLY A 344 -12.85 1.58 -12.36
N ILE A 345 -14.15 1.51 -12.21
CA ILE A 345 -15.07 0.47 -12.69
C ILE A 345 -16.21 1.13 -13.49
N LEU A 346 -16.83 0.40 -14.44
CA LEU A 346 -17.85 0.98 -15.34
C LEU A 346 -19.04 1.62 -14.61
N GLN A 347 -19.43 1.10 -13.46
CA GLN A 347 -20.53 1.60 -12.64
C GLN A 347 -20.04 1.90 -11.22
N PRO A 348 -19.48 3.08 -10.97
CA PRO A 348 -19.03 3.49 -9.65
C PRO A 348 -20.15 3.44 -8.60
N TYR A 349 -19.76 3.34 -7.33
CA TYR A 349 -20.72 3.40 -6.21
C TYR A 349 -20.13 4.15 -5.01
N PHE A 350 -21.02 4.62 -4.15
CA PHE A 350 -20.68 5.34 -2.93
C PHE A 350 -21.09 4.51 -1.71
N SER A 351 -20.18 4.33 -0.77
CA SER A 351 -20.36 3.54 0.45
C SER A 351 -20.30 4.41 1.71
N VAL A 352 -21.15 4.10 2.70
CA VAL A 352 -21.04 4.57 4.07
C VAL A 352 -21.00 3.34 4.97
N ILE A 353 -19.97 3.22 5.80
CA ILE A 353 -19.72 2.03 6.61
C ILE A 353 -19.54 2.45 8.06
N ALA A 354 -20.31 1.85 8.98
CA ALA A 354 -20.08 1.94 10.41
C ALA A 354 -19.35 0.68 10.89
N LYS A 355 -18.18 0.86 11.50
CA LYS A 355 -17.35 -0.20 12.09
C LYS A 355 -17.59 -0.25 13.60
N ASN A 356 -17.56 -1.45 14.17
CA ASN A 356 -17.78 -1.70 15.60
C ASN A 356 -19.19 -1.23 16.07
N ALA A 357 -20.20 -1.46 15.25
CA ALA A 357 -21.60 -1.24 15.58
C ALA A 357 -22.25 -2.49 16.17
N GLU A 358 -23.53 -2.39 16.52
CA GLU A 358 -24.39 -3.53 16.85
C GLU A 358 -25.30 -3.87 15.68
N ARG A 359 -25.57 -5.17 15.48
CA ARG A 359 -26.44 -5.61 14.38
C ARG A 359 -27.83 -4.98 14.44
N GLU A 360 -28.37 -4.81 15.63
CA GLU A 360 -29.69 -4.23 15.88
C GLU A 360 -29.78 -2.74 15.50
N GLN A 361 -28.66 -2.05 15.37
CA GLN A 361 -28.61 -0.64 14.98
C GLN A 361 -28.80 -0.43 13.46
N LYS A 362 -28.89 -1.49 12.66
CA LYS A 362 -28.97 -1.42 11.17
C LYS A 362 -30.07 -0.45 10.69
N ASP A 363 -31.30 -0.57 11.22
CA ASP A 363 -32.42 0.29 10.76
C ASP A 363 -32.20 1.76 11.15
N GLU A 364 -31.60 2.00 12.31
CA GLU A 364 -31.27 3.34 12.77
C GLU A 364 -30.12 3.94 11.96
N PHE A 365 -29.10 3.14 11.65
CA PHE A 365 -27.99 3.51 10.77
C PHE A 365 -28.51 4.00 9.41
N VAL A 366 -29.31 3.20 8.71
CA VAL A 366 -29.87 3.56 7.40
C VAL A 366 -30.73 4.84 7.52
N LYS A 367 -31.54 4.93 8.56
CA LYS A 367 -32.40 6.11 8.81
C LYS A 367 -31.59 7.39 9.01
N ILE A 368 -30.51 7.33 9.79
CA ILE A 368 -29.66 8.49 10.04
C ILE A 368 -28.93 8.93 8.77
N VAL A 369 -28.33 7.97 8.03
CA VAL A 369 -27.67 8.28 6.75
C VAL A 369 -28.64 8.98 5.79
N LYS A 370 -29.83 8.40 5.59
CA LYS A 370 -30.83 8.99 4.68
C LYS A 370 -31.35 10.35 5.17
N ALA A 371 -31.54 10.51 6.47
CA ALA A 371 -31.97 11.78 7.05
C ALA A 371 -30.93 12.90 6.89
N GLU A 372 -29.64 12.59 7.12
CA GLU A 372 -28.58 13.57 6.97
C GLU A 372 -28.34 13.93 5.50
N LEU A 373 -28.31 12.94 4.61
CA LEU A 373 -28.26 13.19 3.15
C LEU A 373 -29.42 14.06 2.68
N LYS A 374 -30.64 13.80 3.18
CA LYS A 374 -31.82 14.62 2.85
C LYS A 374 -31.67 16.04 3.38
N LYS A 375 -31.21 16.23 4.60
CA LYS A 375 -30.96 17.54 5.20
C LYS A 375 -29.96 18.35 4.35
N LEU A 376 -28.86 17.70 3.88
CA LEU A 376 -27.88 18.33 3.01
C LEU A 376 -28.43 18.66 1.62
N ALA A 377 -29.19 17.75 1.02
CA ALA A 377 -29.82 17.97 -0.28
C ALA A 377 -30.91 19.07 -0.26
N ASP A 378 -31.64 19.24 0.85
CA ASP A 378 -32.71 20.27 1.00
C ASP A 378 -32.18 21.60 1.56
N GLY A 379 -31.23 21.54 2.49
CA GLY A 379 -30.75 22.72 3.24
C GLY A 379 -29.43 23.30 2.69
N GLY A 380 -28.74 22.56 1.83
CA GLY A 380 -27.42 22.90 1.26
C GLY A 380 -26.26 22.34 2.08
N ILE A 381 -25.16 22.07 1.38
CA ILE A 381 -23.85 21.71 1.94
C ILE A 381 -23.17 22.99 2.42
N ASP A 382 -22.37 22.89 3.50
CA ASP A 382 -21.53 24.02 3.92
C ASP A 382 -20.59 24.44 2.78
N LYS A 383 -20.77 25.66 2.29
CA LYS A 383 -20.06 26.15 1.10
C LYS A 383 -18.56 26.31 1.33
N LYS A 384 -18.16 26.59 2.57
CA LYS A 384 -16.73 26.74 2.91
C LYS A 384 -16.06 25.36 2.88
N CYS A 385 -16.67 24.35 3.48
CA CYS A 385 -16.19 22.98 3.46
C CYS A 385 -16.14 22.43 2.02
N LEU A 386 -17.20 22.66 1.23
CA LEU A 386 -17.23 22.21 -0.17
C LEU A 386 -16.14 22.87 -1.02
N LYS A 387 -15.90 24.18 -0.88
CA LYS A 387 -14.80 24.88 -1.58
C LYS A 387 -13.44 24.40 -1.13
N ALA A 388 -13.28 24.09 0.16
CA ALA A 388 -12.06 23.49 0.70
C ALA A 388 -11.80 22.10 0.09
N GLY A 389 -12.82 21.27 -0.02
CA GLY A 389 -12.73 19.97 -0.70
C GLY A 389 -12.32 20.10 -2.19
N ILE A 390 -12.98 20.99 -2.94
CA ILE A 390 -12.62 21.26 -4.34
C ILE A 390 -11.16 21.70 -4.45
N ASN A 391 -10.71 22.62 -3.59
CA ASN A 391 -9.34 23.13 -3.61
C ASN A 391 -8.30 22.07 -3.23
N ASN A 392 -8.64 21.20 -2.26
CA ASN A 392 -7.78 20.08 -1.86
C ASN A 392 -7.52 19.13 -3.04
N TYR A 393 -8.59 18.69 -3.74
CA TYR A 393 -8.42 17.81 -4.91
C TYR A 393 -7.71 18.50 -6.06
N GLU A 394 -8.06 19.78 -6.37
CA GLU A 394 -7.33 20.55 -7.39
C GLU A 394 -5.83 20.66 -7.08
N PHE A 395 -5.47 20.89 -5.81
CA PHE A 395 -4.09 20.94 -5.38
C PHE A 395 -3.39 19.58 -5.61
N GLN A 396 -4.02 18.46 -5.24
CA GLN A 396 -3.48 17.12 -5.45
C GLN A 396 -3.26 16.80 -6.94
N TYR A 397 -4.23 17.13 -7.80
CA TYR A 397 -4.11 16.94 -9.24
C TYR A 397 -2.96 17.76 -9.85
N ARG A 398 -2.77 19.00 -9.40
CA ARG A 398 -1.67 19.88 -9.88
C ARG A 398 -0.31 19.48 -9.32
N GLU A 399 -0.22 19.10 -8.06
CA GLU A 399 1.01 18.64 -7.42
C GLU A 399 1.49 17.33 -8.03
N ALA A 400 0.58 16.39 -8.24
CA ALA A 400 0.82 15.05 -8.79
C ALA A 400 2.03 14.37 -8.13
N ASP A 401 2.11 14.46 -6.79
CA ASP A 401 3.16 13.81 -5.97
C ASP A 401 2.67 12.41 -5.56
N TYR A 402 3.14 11.41 -6.26
CA TYR A 402 2.83 9.99 -6.00
C TYR A 402 3.97 9.28 -5.25
N GLY A 403 4.83 10.03 -4.57
CA GLY A 403 5.96 9.48 -3.82
C GLY A 403 7.00 8.82 -4.72
N SER A 404 7.28 7.54 -4.50
CA SER A 404 8.21 6.75 -5.33
C SER A 404 7.56 6.10 -6.55
N THR A 405 6.23 6.14 -6.67
CA THR A 405 5.53 5.58 -7.84
C THR A 405 5.73 6.49 -9.06
N PRO A 406 6.10 5.93 -10.23
CA PRO A 406 6.26 6.72 -11.44
C PRO A 406 4.97 7.48 -11.80
N LYS A 407 5.08 8.78 -11.98
CA LYS A 407 3.94 9.64 -12.31
C LYS A 407 3.22 9.21 -13.60
N GLY A 408 4.00 8.81 -14.61
CA GLY A 408 3.45 8.29 -15.86
C GLY A 408 2.62 7.02 -15.68
N LEU A 409 2.92 6.16 -14.70
CA LEU A 409 2.11 5.00 -14.38
C LEU A 409 0.74 5.40 -13.83
N MET A 410 0.70 6.37 -12.89
CA MET A 410 -0.56 6.84 -12.32
C MET A 410 -1.48 7.44 -13.39
N TYR A 411 -0.91 8.22 -14.31
CA TYR A 411 -1.66 8.73 -15.45
C TYR A 411 -2.15 7.61 -16.38
N GLY A 412 -1.32 6.59 -16.65
CA GLY A 412 -1.70 5.44 -17.47
C GLY A 412 -2.87 4.65 -16.87
N LEU A 413 -2.86 4.42 -15.55
CA LEU A 413 -3.95 3.76 -14.84
C LEU A 413 -5.24 4.61 -14.91
N GLN A 414 -5.14 5.92 -14.67
CA GLN A 414 -6.29 6.83 -14.77
C GLN A 414 -6.86 6.91 -16.19
N CYS A 415 -6.04 6.77 -17.23
CA CYS A 415 -6.54 6.67 -18.61
C CYS A 415 -7.45 5.45 -18.81
N LEU A 416 -7.16 4.33 -18.14
CA LEU A 416 -7.94 3.10 -18.26
C LEU A 416 -9.35 3.25 -17.68
N ASP A 417 -9.58 4.16 -16.74
CA ASP A 417 -10.89 4.41 -16.12
C ASP A 417 -11.95 4.91 -17.12
N SER A 418 -11.51 5.43 -18.25
CA SER A 418 -12.40 5.79 -19.37
C SER A 418 -12.17 4.93 -20.62
N TRP A 419 -10.92 4.66 -20.95
CA TRP A 419 -10.52 4.04 -22.21
C TRP A 419 -11.04 2.62 -22.35
N LEU A 420 -11.06 1.84 -21.28
CA LEU A 420 -11.60 0.48 -21.27
C LEU A 420 -13.09 0.41 -21.64
N TYR A 421 -13.82 1.48 -21.38
CA TYR A 421 -15.27 1.57 -21.60
C TYR A 421 -15.62 2.39 -22.86
N GLY A 422 -14.64 2.59 -23.73
CA GLY A 422 -14.84 3.30 -25.01
C GLY A 422 -14.79 4.83 -24.91
N GLY A 423 -14.40 5.38 -23.77
CA GLY A 423 -14.14 6.81 -23.58
C GLY A 423 -12.78 7.27 -24.12
N ASP A 424 -12.56 8.57 -24.14
CA ASP A 424 -11.28 9.19 -24.47
C ASP A 424 -10.29 8.97 -23.31
N PRO A 425 -9.10 8.35 -23.51
CA PRO A 425 -8.13 8.15 -22.45
C PRO A 425 -7.62 9.45 -21.81
N MET A 426 -7.72 10.59 -22.48
CA MET A 426 -7.26 11.87 -21.97
C MET A 426 -8.30 12.59 -21.08
N MET A 427 -9.55 12.13 -21.05
CA MET A 427 -10.66 12.91 -20.48
C MET A 427 -10.51 13.20 -18.99
N HIS A 428 -9.86 12.32 -18.21
CA HIS A 428 -9.62 12.53 -16.78
C HIS A 428 -8.31 13.26 -16.51
N LEU A 429 -7.40 13.35 -17.48
CA LEU A 429 -6.15 14.09 -17.40
C LEU A 429 -6.34 15.60 -17.62
N GLU A 430 -7.39 16.00 -18.32
CA GLU A 430 -7.78 17.37 -18.60
C GLU A 430 -8.68 17.90 -17.47
N TYR A 431 -8.08 18.25 -16.35
CA TYR A 431 -8.82 18.53 -15.13
C TYR A 431 -9.16 20.01 -14.92
N GLU A 432 -8.49 20.97 -15.59
CA GLU A 432 -8.73 22.41 -15.33
C GLU A 432 -10.16 22.84 -15.58
N ASP A 433 -10.74 22.47 -16.72
CA ASP A 433 -12.12 22.78 -17.06
C ASP A 433 -13.11 22.08 -16.11
N THR A 434 -12.78 20.87 -15.68
CA THR A 434 -13.56 20.10 -14.71
C THR A 434 -13.62 20.84 -13.37
N PHE A 435 -12.48 21.26 -12.81
CA PHE A 435 -12.45 22.02 -11.55
C PHE A 435 -13.11 23.39 -11.68
N ALA A 436 -12.93 24.09 -12.82
CA ALA A 436 -13.62 25.34 -13.08
C ALA A 436 -15.15 25.17 -13.10
N ALA A 437 -15.67 24.07 -13.65
CA ALA A 437 -17.08 23.73 -13.63
C ALA A 437 -17.58 23.35 -12.24
N LEU A 438 -16.79 22.62 -11.44
CA LEU A 438 -17.12 22.24 -10.08
C LEU A 438 -17.15 23.43 -9.12
N LYS A 439 -16.21 24.39 -9.25
CA LYS A 439 -16.23 25.66 -8.50
C LYS A 439 -17.53 26.45 -8.74
N LYS A 440 -18.00 26.51 -9.99
CA LYS A 440 -19.32 27.10 -10.31
C LYS A 440 -20.47 26.25 -9.75
N GLY A 441 -20.31 24.94 -9.79
CA GLY A 441 -21.28 23.97 -9.25
C GLY A 441 -21.52 24.16 -7.75
N ALA A 442 -20.49 24.46 -6.97
CA ALA A 442 -20.58 24.70 -5.52
C ALA A 442 -21.55 25.86 -5.14
N ASP A 443 -21.71 26.85 -6.02
CA ASP A 443 -22.59 27.98 -5.77
C ASP A 443 -24.00 27.81 -6.38
N SER A 444 -24.24 26.74 -7.19
CA SER A 444 -25.48 26.52 -7.95
C SER A 444 -26.33 25.33 -7.50
N GLY A 445 -25.99 24.64 -6.42
CA GLY A 445 -26.72 23.46 -5.91
C GLY A 445 -26.45 22.19 -6.72
N TYR A 446 -25.34 22.12 -7.45
CA TYR A 446 -24.97 20.93 -8.25
C TYR A 446 -24.70 19.71 -7.36
N PHE A 447 -23.93 19.88 -6.29
CA PHE A 447 -23.57 18.78 -5.38
C PHE A 447 -24.79 18.27 -4.59
N GLU A 448 -25.67 19.17 -4.18
CA GLU A 448 -26.96 18.82 -3.57
C GLU A 448 -27.83 18.02 -4.54
N GLY A 449 -27.79 18.40 -5.82
CA GLY A 449 -28.46 17.65 -6.91
C GLY A 449 -27.89 16.24 -7.07
N LEU A 450 -26.58 16.03 -6.98
CA LEU A 450 -25.96 14.70 -7.02
C LEU A 450 -26.39 13.84 -5.82
N ILE A 451 -26.37 14.40 -4.60
CA ILE A 451 -26.85 13.69 -3.40
C ILE A 451 -28.31 13.24 -3.61
N ARG A 452 -29.17 14.12 -4.10
CA ARG A 452 -30.58 13.80 -4.35
C ARG A 452 -30.74 12.70 -5.38
N THR A 453 -30.10 12.85 -6.54
CA THR A 453 -30.28 11.96 -7.69
C THR A 453 -29.72 10.57 -7.45
N TYR A 454 -28.52 10.50 -6.85
CA TYR A 454 -27.77 9.25 -6.74
C TYR A 454 -27.88 8.59 -5.37
N LEU A 455 -27.85 9.36 -4.26
CA LEU A 455 -27.78 8.79 -2.91
C LEU A 455 -29.14 8.71 -2.21
N LEU A 456 -30.18 9.45 -2.68
CA LEU A 456 -31.51 9.44 -2.08
C LEU A 456 -32.58 8.80 -2.97
N ASP A 457 -32.71 9.26 -4.23
CA ASP A 457 -33.79 8.85 -5.12
C ASP A 457 -33.43 7.65 -6.02
N ASN A 458 -32.27 7.01 -5.79
CA ASN A 458 -31.79 5.86 -6.55
C ASN A 458 -32.10 4.56 -5.79
N PRO A 459 -32.93 3.67 -6.36
CA PRO A 459 -33.20 2.37 -5.74
C PRO A 459 -32.06 1.35 -5.92
N TYR A 460 -31.03 1.67 -6.72
CA TYR A 460 -29.85 0.80 -6.91
C TYR A 460 -28.93 0.92 -5.69
N GLU A 461 -29.32 0.25 -4.63
CA GLU A 461 -28.71 0.33 -3.31
C GLU A 461 -28.66 -1.06 -2.67
N ALA A 462 -27.60 -1.33 -1.94
CA ALA A 462 -27.41 -2.53 -1.14
C ALA A 462 -27.01 -2.17 0.29
N VAL A 463 -27.73 -2.75 1.27
CA VAL A 463 -27.33 -2.73 2.68
C VAL A 463 -26.66 -4.05 2.99
N VAL A 464 -25.39 -4.00 3.42
CA VAL A 464 -24.64 -5.20 3.80
C VAL A 464 -24.30 -5.13 5.28
N ILE A 465 -24.58 -6.22 6.00
CA ILE A 465 -24.33 -6.38 7.42
C ILE A 465 -23.30 -7.48 7.57
N ALA A 466 -22.11 -7.18 8.12
CA ALA A 466 -21.11 -8.18 8.44
C ALA A 466 -21.06 -8.41 9.95
N SER A 467 -21.55 -9.55 10.39
CA SER A 467 -21.62 -9.93 11.80
C SER A 467 -20.44 -10.84 12.20
N PRO A 468 -19.86 -10.67 13.40
CA PRO A 468 -18.77 -11.51 13.85
C PRO A 468 -19.27 -12.92 14.19
N LYS A 469 -18.45 -13.95 13.89
CA LYS A 469 -18.75 -15.35 14.23
C LYS A 469 -17.49 -16.04 14.75
N LYS A 470 -17.57 -16.55 15.97
CA LYS A 470 -16.44 -17.23 16.61
C LYS A 470 -16.01 -18.47 15.85
N ASN A 471 -14.70 -18.60 15.66
CA ASN A 471 -14.05 -19.78 15.07
C ASN A 471 -14.58 -20.14 13.67
N LEU A 472 -15.08 -19.18 12.89
CA LEU A 472 -15.59 -19.48 11.56
C LEU A 472 -14.50 -20.04 10.66
N THR A 473 -13.30 -19.42 10.67
CA THR A 473 -12.13 -19.88 9.93
C THR A 473 -11.74 -21.31 10.30
N ALA A 474 -11.60 -21.61 11.60
CA ALA A 474 -11.24 -22.95 12.06
C ALA A 474 -12.28 -24.02 11.62
N ARG A 475 -13.57 -23.68 11.65
CA ARG A 475 -14.63 -24.57 11.16
C ARG A 475 -14.55 -24.83 9.66
N ILE A 476 -14.21 -23.79 8.87
CA ILE A 476 -14.02 -23.94 7.41
C ILE A 476 -12.80 -24.83 7.12
N GLU A 477 -11.70 -24.62 7.85
CA GLU A 477 -10.49 -25.44 7.71
C GLU A 477 -10.76 -26.90 8.11
N GLU A 478 -11.46 -27.15 9.21
CA GLU A 478 -11.87 -28.51 9.63
C GLU A 478 -12.78 -29.18 8.57
N GLN A 479 -13.72 -28.44 8.00
CA GLN A 479 -14.58 -28.97 6.92
C GLN A 479 -13.75 -29.26 5.66
N THR A 480 -12.79 -28.41 5.31
CA THR A 480 -11.89 -28.63 4.18
C THR A 480 -11.00 -29.84 4.40
N ALA A 481 -10.38 -29.97 5.57
CA ALA A 481 -9.60 -31.15 5.94
C ALA A 481 -10.41 -32.44 5.89
N LYS A 482 -11.66 -32.39 6.38
CA LYS A 482 -12.60 -33.54 6.29
C LYS A 482 -12.92 -33.91 4.84
N LYS A 483 -13.26 -32.92 3.98
CA LYS A 483 -13.51 -33.15 2.55
C LYS A 483 -12.31 -33.76 1.85
N LEU A 484 -11.10 -33.25 2.13
CA LEU A 484 -9.85 -33.75 1.56
C LEU A 484 -9.55 -35.17 2.04
N LYS A 485 -9.81 -35.47 3.32
CA LYS A 485 -9.68 -36.82 3.86
C LYS A 485 -10.65 -37.78 3.20
N GLU A 486 -11.93 -37.40 3.10
CA GLU A 486 -12.97 -38.24 2.41
C GLU A 486 -12.60 -38.44 0.92
N TYR A 487 -12.10 -37.43 0.26
CA TYR A 487 -11.59 -37.53 -1.11
C TYR A 487 -10.41 -38.51 -1.18
N LYS A 488 -9.38 -38.34 -0.33
CA LYS A 488 -8.23 -39.25 -0.28
C LYS A 488 -8.66 -40.70 0.01
N ASP A 489 -9.56 -40.91 0.96
CA ASP A 489 -10.08 -42.25 1.32
C ASP A 489 -10.86 -42.91 0.15
N SER A 490 -11.37 -42.13 -0.79
CA SER A 490 -12.06 -42.62 -1.99
C SER A 490 -11.12 -43.01 -3.13
N LEU A 491 -9.85 -42.58 -3.08
CA LEU A 491 -8.85 -42.81 -4.14
C LEU A 491 -8.30 -44.26 -4.09
N SER A 492 -8.01 -44.79 -5.25
CA SER A 492 -7.25 -46.02 -5.37
C SER A 492 -5.77 -45.83 -4.94
N LYS A 493 -5.12 -46.92 -4.60
CA LYS A 493 -3.68 -46.87 -4.28
C LYS A 493 -2.82 -46.24 -5.40
N GLU A 494 -3.16 -46.50 -6.66
CA GLU A 494 -2.48 -45.94 -7.81
C GLU A 494 -2.69 -44.43 -7.94
N GLU A 495 -3.89 -43.91 -7.62
CA GLU A 495 -4.18 -42.48 -7.62
C GLU A 495 -3.42 -41.79 -6.49
N ILE A 496 -3.35 -42.37 -5.28
CA ILE A 496 -2.57 -41.85 -4.14
C ILE A 496 -1.06 -41.79 -4.52
N GLU A 497 -0.51 -42.90 -5.10
CA GLU A 497 0.87 -42.90 -5.55
C GLU A 497 1.13 -41.87 -6.65
N THR A 498 0.12 -41.54 -7.46
CA THR A 498 0.20 -40.51 -8.48
C THR A 498 0.24 -39.09 -7.84
N LEU A 499 -0.58 -38.83 -6.84
CA LEU A 499 -0.53 -37.55 -6.11
C LEU A 499 0.83 -37.35 -5.42
N VAL A 500 1.34 -38.37 -4.73
CA VAL A 500 2.68 -38.32 -4.10
C VAL A 500 3.77 -38.05 -5.13
N ARG A 501 3.69 -38.70 -6.29
CA ARG A 501 4.65 -38.50 -7.39
C ARG A 501 4.55 -37.06 -7.93
N GLN A 502 3.35 -36.54 -8.17
CA GLN A 502 3.12 -35.16 -8.64
C GLN A 502 3.67 -34.12 -7.66
N THR A 503 3.45 -34.31 -6.36
CA THR A 503 4.03 -33.46 -5.32
C THR A 503 5.56 -33.45 -5.37
N LYS A 504 6.19 -34.63 -5.51
CA LYS A 504 7.63 -34.73 -5.62
C LYS A 504 8.19 -34.09 -6.90
N GLU A 505 7.54 -34.35 -8.05
CA GLU A 505 7.92 -33.76 -9.33
C GLU A 505 7.76 -32.22 -9.34
N LEU A 506 6.79 -31.68 -8.61
CA LEU A 506 6.64 -30.24 -8.45
C LEU A 506 7.75 -29.66 -7.55
N LYS A 507 8.07 -30.30 -6.44
CA LYS A 507 9.17 -29.89 -5.56
C LYS A 507 10.54 -29.98 -6.28
N GLU A 508 10.76 -31.04 -7.05
CA GLU A 508 11.93 -31.15 -7.90
C GLU A 508 12.01 -30.05 -8.97
N TYR A 509 10.87 -29.70 -9.57
CA TYR A 509 10.79 -28.56 -10.49
C TYR A 509 11.15 -27.26 -9.78
N GLN A 510 10.61 -27.00 -8.60
CA GLN A 510 10.90 -25.79 -7.80
C GLN A 510 12.38 -25.71 -7.40
N ASP A 511 13.00 -26.83 -7.02
CA ASP A 511 14.39 -26.92 -6.57
C ASP A 511 15.42 -26.83 -7.71
N THR A 512 15.04 -27.22 -8.92
CA THR A 512 15.96 -27.24 -10.05
C THR A 512 16.15 -25.83 -10.61
N PRO A 513 17.36 -25.24 -10.60
CA PRO A 513 17.60 -23.92 -11.19
C PRO A 513 17.31 -23.93 -12.71
N SER A 514 16.96 -22.76 -13.24
CA SER A 514 16.87 -22.58 -14.69
C SER A 514 18.23 -22.84 -15.34
N PRO A 515 18.28 -23.51 -16.54
CA PRO A 515 19.51 -23.74 -17.26
C PRO A 515 20.28 -22.43 -17.52
N LYS A 516 21.61 -22.49 -17.43
CA LYS A 516 22.46 -21.30 -17.65
C LYS A 516 22.22 -20.68 -19.04
N GLU A 517 22.03 -21.51 -20.06
CA GLU A 517 21.73 -21.07 -21.42
C GLU A 517 20.43 -20.28 -21.53
N ASP A 518 19.44 -20.56 -20.68
CA ASP A 518 18.19 -19.84 -20.63
C ASP A 518 18.33 -18.54 -19.82
N LEU A 519 19.04 -18.58 -18.70
CA LEU A 519 19.37 -17.38 -17.92
C LEU A 519 20.15 -16.35 -18.75
N GLU A 520 21.00 -16.79 -19.68
CA GLU A 520 21.77 -15.90 -20.56
C GLU A 520 20.92 -15.21 -21.63
N LYS A 521 19.70 -15.70 -21.90
CA LYS A 521 18.75 -15.06 -22.82
C LYS A 521 18.11 -13.81 -22.22
N ILE A 522 17.99 -13.69 -20.89
CA ILE A 522 17.47 -12.48 -20.24
C ILE A 522 18.43 -11.31 -20.53
N PRO A 523 17.96 -10.25 -21.19
CA PRO A 523 18.80 -9.11 -21.46
C PRO A 523 19.20 -8.40 -20.15
N MET A 524 20.42 -7.91 -20.08
CA MET A 524 20.97 -7.31 -18.87
C MET A 524 21.97 -6.21 -19.22
N LEU A 525 22.00 -5.18 -18.41
CA LEU A 525 23.03 -4.14 -18.47
C LEU A 525 24.38 -4.67 -17.98
N THR A 526 25.46 -3.94 -18.30
CA THR A 526 26.79 -4.18 -17.74
C THR A 526 27.11 -3.21 -16.63
N ARG A 527 28.04 -3.54 -15.73
CA ARG A 527 28.48 -2.63 -14.64
C ARG A 527 29.06 -1.32 -15.17
N GLU A 528 29.72 -1.34 -16.34
CA GLU A 528 30.30 -0.16 -16.98
C GLU A 528 29.24 0.83 -17.47
N GLY A 529 28.02 0.35 -17.76
CA GLY A 529 26.88 1.19 -18.15
C GLY A 529 26.22 1.93 -16.98
N ILE A 530 26.62 1.63 -15.72
CA ILE A 530 26.04 2.22 -14.53
C ILE A 530 26.83 3.47 -14.11
N GLY A 531 26.16 4.57 -13.85
CA GLY A 531 26.77 5.80 -13.34
C GLY A 531 27.50 5.60 -12.01
N ARG A 532 28.70 6.12 -11.87
CA ARG A 532 29.53 5.95 -10.66
C ARG A 532 29.24 6.96 -9.55
N GLU A 533 28.65 8.10 -9.89
CA GLU A 533 28.33 9.14 -8.92
C GLU A 533 26.90 8.94 -8.37
N PRO A 534 26.72 8.94 -7.04
CA PRO A 534 25.40 8.90 -6.45
C PRO A 534 24.66 10.21 -6.65
N ALA A 535 23.33 10.19 -6.55
CA ALA A 535 22.53 11.40 -6.49
C ALA A 535 22.97 12.25 -5.29
N LYS A 536 23.28 13.53 -5.52
CA LYS A 536 23.75 14.48 -4.50
C LYS A 536 22.70 14.72 -3.43
N LEU A 537 23.17 14.95 -2.21
CA LEU A 537 22.35 15.44 -1.13
C LEU A 537 22.13 16.96 -1.31
N ILE A 538 20.86 17.37 -1.27
CA ILE A 538 20.50 18.77 -1.47
C ILE A 538 20.07 19.35 -0.12
N PHE A 539 21.01 19.95 0.61
CA PHE A 539 20.74 20.72 1.80
C PHE A 539 21.84 21.74 2.09
N GLU A 540 21.43 22.84 2.71
CA GLU A 540 22.33 23.90 3.20
C GLU A 540 21.80 24.38 4.55
N GLU A 541 22.65 24.40 5.57
CA GLU A 541 22.32 24.98 6.86
C GLU A 541 22.55 26.48 6.86
N THR A 542 21.56 27.23 7.32
CA THR A 542 21.66 28.67 7.54
C THR A 542 20.95 29.07 8.83
N LYS A 543 21.07 30.31 9.24
CA LYS A 543 20.32 30.85 10.39
C LYS A 543 19.56 32.10 9.99
N LEU A 544 18.27 32.12 10.32
CA LEU A 544 17.41 33.27 10.17
C LEU A 544 16.84 33.64 11.55
N ASP A 545 17.10 34.87 12.01
CA ASP A 545 16.67 35.37 13.33
C ASP A 545 17.07 34.44 14.52
N GLY A 546 18.25 33.78 14.38
CA GLY A 546 18.79 32.84 15.37
C GLY A 546 18.24 31.42 15.29
N ILE A 547 17.25 31.15 14.43
CA ILE A 547 16.67 29.81 14.20
C ILE A 547 17.44 29.10 13.11
N THR A 548 17.74 27.82 13.32
CA THR A 548 18.37 26.98 12.30
C THR A 548 17.38 26.68 11.16
N VAL A 549 17.82 26.92 9.94
CA VAL A 549 17.07 26.65 8.72
C VAL A 549 17.88 25.71 7.83
N VAL A 550 17.31 24.55 7.52
CA VAL A 550 17.83 23.60 6.54
C VAL A 550 17.12 23.84 5.22
N ARG A 551 17.88 24.40 4.27
CA ARG A 551 17.39 24.78 2.95
C ARG A 551 17.63 23.66 1.95
N HIS A 552 16.59 23.34 1.12
CA HIS A 552 16.70 22.40 0.00
C HIS A 552 16.32 23.14 -1.29
N ASN A 553 17.35 23.65 -2.00
CA ASN A 553 17.15 24.49 -3.19
C ASN A 553 16.89 23.63 -4.42
N MET A 554 15.64 23.60 -4.89
CA MET A 554 15.24 22.91 -6.11
C MET A 554 13.94 23.49 -6.68
N PHE A 555 13.68 23.22 -7.95
CA PHE A 555 12.44 23.60 -8.61
C PHE A 555 11.24 22.78 -8.04
N THR A 556 10.18 23.46 -7.61
CA THR A 556 8.99 22.85 -6.99
C THR A 556 7.68 23.36 -7.59
N SER A 557 7.71 23.93 -8.78
CA SER A 557 6.51 24.48 -9.46
C SER A 557 5.70 25.45 -8.60
N GLY A 558 6.36 26.27 -7.77
CA GLY A 558 5.71 27.27 -6.91
C GLY A 558 5.13 26.73 -5.60
N ILE A 559 5.32 25.44 -5.31
CA ILE A 559 4.91 24.81 -4.04
C ILE A 559 6.09 24.82 -3.06
N GLY A 560 5.88 25.37 -1.88
CA GLY A 560 6.82 25.30 -0.76
C GLY A 560 6.48 24.10 0.16
N TYR A 561 7.44 23.19 0.36
CA TYR A 561 7.32 22.10 1.33
C TYR A 561 8.00 22.53 2.62
N LEU A 562 7.19 22.95 3.57
CA LEU A 562 7.63 23.45 4.88
C LEU A 562 7.58 22.32 5.91
N LYS A 563 8.63 22.17 6.70
CA LYS A 563 8.65 21.39 7.94
C LYS A 563 9.17 22.25 9.08
N VAL A 564 8.39 22.40 10.13
CA VAL A 564 8.81 22.98 11.41
C VAL A 564 9.02 21.83 12.38
N LEU A 565 10.23 21.73 12.93
CA LEU A 565 10.68 20.59 13.74
C LEU A 565 11.00 21.04 15.15
N PHE A 566 10.62 20.19 16.12
CA PHE A 566 10.89 20.37 17.54
C PHE A 566 11.53 19.10 18.09
N ASN A 567 12.73 19.21 18.72
CA ASN A 567 13.41 18.07 19.33
C ASN A 567 12.59 17.51 20.50
N THR A 568 12.49 16.21 20.60
CA THR A 568 11.71 15.52 21.63
C THR A 568 12.56 15.08 22.83
N ASP A 569 13.84 15.42 22.88
CA ASP A 569 14.73 15.20 24.04
C ASP A 569 14.28 15.94 25.32
N ARG A 570 13.28 16.79 25.21
CA ARG A 570 12.60 17.50 26.30
C ARG A 570 11.43 16.72 26.90
N ILE A 571 11.11 15.56 26.34
CA ILE A 571 10.01 14.70 26.78
C ILE A 571 10.59 13.52 27.57
N PRO A 572 10.16 13.28 28.81
CA PRO A 572 10.56 12.10 29.55
C PRO A 572 9.98 10.85 28.93
N MET A 573 10.62 9.70 29.09
CA MET A 573 10.27 8.44 28.44
C MET A 573 8.84 7.98 28.72
N GLU A 574 8.33 8.24 29.92
CA GLU A 574 6.96 7.95 30.32
C GLU A 574 5.90 8.74 29.56
N ASP A 575 6.25 9.91 29.01
CA ASP A 575 5.33 10.75 28.23
C ASP A 575 5.40 10.50 26.71
N LEU A 576 6.23 9.57 26.22
CA LEU A 576 6.32 9.26 24.77
C LEU A 576 4.99 8.84 24.14
N PRO A 577 4.11 8.06 24.79
CA PRO A 577 2.81 7.73 24.19
C PRO A 577 1.92 8.95 24.02
N TYR A 578 2.01 9.96 24.90
CA TYR A 578 1.29 11.24 24.74
C TYR A 578 1.86 12.07 23.59
N LEU A 579 3.16 11.96 23.30
CA LEU A 579 3.76 12.52 22.08
C LEU A 579 3.17 11.88 20.83
N GLY A 580 3.00 10.55 20.84
CA GLY A 580 2.32 9.80 19.80
C GLY A 580 0.85 10.21 19.63
N LEU A 581 0.13 10.47 20.74
CA LEU A 581 -1.26 10.91 20.71
C LEU A 581 -1.38 12.38 20.22
N LEU A 582 -0.46 13.25 20.62
CA LEU A 582 -0.49 14.67 20.25
C LEU A 582 -0.52 14.89 18.72
N LYS A 583 0.23 14.08 17.94
CA LYS A 583 0.22 14.17 16.47
C LYS A 583 -1.16 13.88 15.86
N SER A 584 -2.01 13.11 16.55
CA SER A 584 -3.36 12.76 16.10
C SER A 584 -4.42 13.74 16.60
N VAL A 585 -4.10 14.54 17.63
CA VAL A 585 -5.00 15.51 18.24
C VAL A 585 -4.88 16.88 17.58
N LEU A 586 -3.64 17.33 17.27
CA LEU A 586 -3.41 18.64 16.67
C LEU A 586 -4.06 18.74 15.28
N GLY A 587 -4.81 19.82 15.05
CA GLY A 587 -5.58 20.02 13.83
C GLY A 587 -6.97 19.36 13.82
N TYR A 588 -7.26 18.49 14.80
CA TYR A 588 -8.53 17.76 14.92
C TYR A 588 -9.36 18.14 16.15
N VAL A 589 -8.89 19.09 16.95
CA VAL A 589 -9.62 19.70 18.05
C VAL A 589 -9.86 21.18 17.76
N ASP A 590 -10.83 21.79 18.44
CA ASP A 590 -11.04 23.22 18.36
C ASP A 590 -9.79 24.00 18.76
N THR A 591 -9.65 25.19 18.18
CA THR A 591 -8.72 26.21 18.68
C THR A 591 -9.51 27.35 19.30
N LYS A 592 -8.82 28.34 19.87
CA LYS A 592 -9.51 29.53 20.43
C LYS A 592 -10.29 30.32 19.38
N ASN A 593 -9.89 30.26 18.12
CA ASN A 593 -10.47 31.06 17.04
C ASN A 593 -11.29 30.24 16.03
N TYR A 594 -11.13 28.95 15.97
CA TYR A 594 -11.80 28.08 14.99
C TYR A 594 -12.35 26.82 15.66
N SER A 595 -13.53 26.39 15.23
CA SER A 595 -13.92 25.00 15.41
C SER A 595 -12.98 24.09 14.59
N TYR A 596 -12.80 22.83 14.95
CA TYR A 596 -11.94 21.92 14.22
C TYR A 596 -12.40 21.72 12.74
N SER A 597 -13.70 21.81 12.47
CA SER A 597 -14.24 21.79 11.11
C SER A 597 -13.90 23.05 10.31
N ASP A 598 -14.05 24.25 10.94
CA ASP A 598 -13.64 25.51 10.31
C ASP A 598 -12.14 25.60 10.09
N LEU A 599 -11.34 25.09 11.05
CA LEU A 599 -9.89 25.01 10.96
C LEU A 599 -9.45 24.18 9.75
N SER A 600 -10.04 22.99 9.58
CA SER A 600 -9.79 22.13 8.42
C SER A 600 -10.15 22.84 7.11
N SER A 601 -11.31 23.50 7.08
CA SER A 601 -11.73 24.25 5.89
C SER A 601 -10.77 25.39 5.56
N GLU A 602 -10.27 26.16 6.56
CA GLU A 602 -9.27 27.20 6.35
C GLU A 602 -7.95 26.62 5.81
N ILE A 603 -7.48 25.52 6.37
CA ILE A 603 -6.25 24.83 5.90
C ILE A 603 -6.36 24.51 4.42
N PHE A 604 -7.41 23.80 3.99
CA PHE A 604 -7.53 23.36 2.60
C PHE A 604 -7.97 24.45 1.62
N LEU A 605 -8.54 25.55 2.08
CA LEU A 605 -8.76 26.73 1.24
C LEU A 605 -7.45 27.47 0.87
N ASN A 606 -6.41 27.33 1.69
CA ASN A 606 -5.19 28.13 1.56
C ASN A 606 -3.91 27.31 1.38
N SER A 607 -3.99 25.98 1.46
CA SER A 607 -2.82 25.09 1.38
C SER A 607 -3.18 23.73 0.79
N GLY A 608 -2.18 22.93 0.47
CA GLY A 608 -2.31 21.52 0.12
C GLY A 608 -2.42 20.60 1.36
N GLY A 609 -2.57 21.18 2.56
CA GLY A 609 -2.72 20.45 3.81
C GLY A 609 -1.59 20.68 4.81
N ILE A 610 -1.93 20.40 6.08
CA ILE A 610 -1.01 20.41 7.21
C ILE A 610 -1.09 19.06 7.89
N SER A 611 0.06 18.53 8.32
CA SER A 611 0.13 17.25 9.01
C SER A 611 1.17 17.27 10.13
N PHE A 612 0.97 16.39 11.11
CA PHE A 612 1.85 16.24 12.26
C PHE A 612 2.38 14.81 12.30
N SER A 613 3.67 14.67 12.60
CA SER A 613 4.30 13.36 12.72
C SER A 613 5.38 13.36 13.79
N VAL A 614 5.74 12.18 14.25
CA VAL A 614 6.89 11.94 15.12
C VAL A 614 7.84 11.04 14.36
N THR A 615 9.11 11.41 14.32
CA THR A 615 10.15 10.63 13.65
C THR A 615 11.45 10.67 14.43
N SER A 616 12.37 9.78 14.10
CA SER A 616 13.71 9.70 14.68
C SER A 616 14.76 9.57 13.60
N TYR A 617 15.89 10.22 13.81
CA TYR A 617 17.06 10.16 12.94
C TYR A 617 18.24 9.57 13.73
N PRO A 618 18.73 8.37 13.38
CA PRO A 618 19.92 7.81 14.02
C PRO A 618 21.13 8.69 13.72
N ASP A 619 21.95 8.95 14.71
CA ASP A 619 23.23 9.65 14.56
C ASP A 619 24.32 8.63 14.18
N LEU A 620 24.72 8.62 12.92
CA LEU A 620 25.72 7.67 12.41
C LEU A 620 27.16 8.03 12.84
N THR A 621 27.36 9.20 13.44
CA THR A 621 28.65 9.62 13.99
C THR A 621 28.84 9.12 15.42
N LYS A 622 27.75 8.71 16.09
CA LYS A 622 27.74 8.26 17.48
C LYS A 622 26.83 7.04 17.65
N ALA A 623 27.46 5.88 17.76
CA ALA A 623 26.74 4.61 17.87
C ALA A 623 25.66 4.62 18.98
N GLY A 624 24.45 4.14 18.62
CA GLY A 624 23.30 4.04 19.51
C GLY A 624 22.62 5.37 19.86
N SER A 625 23.07 6.49 19.29
CA SER A 625 22.45 7.81 19.46
C SER A 625 21.46 8.11 18.35
N PHE A 626 20.44 8.90 18.66
CA PHE A 626 19.47 9.40 17.70
C PHE A 626 18.90 10.75 18.13
N THR A 627 18.28 11.45 17.18
CA THR A 627 17.48 12.65 17.46
C THR A 627 16.02 12.35 17.13
N GLY A 628 15.17 12.36 18.16
CA GLY A 628 13.71 12.32 18.00
C GLY A 628 13.18 13.72 17.73
N VAL A 629 12.25 13.85 16.80
CA VAL A 629 11.63 15.15 16.45
C VAL A 629 10.12 15.02 16.27
N PHE A 630 9.39 16.04 16.71
CA PHE A 630 8.01 16.30 16.33
C PHE A 630 8.02 17.22 15.11
N VAL A 631 7.33 16.82 14.05
CA VAL A 631 7.35 17.49 12.74
C VAL A 631 5.98 18.05 12.43
N CYS A 632 5.90 19.36 12.18
CA CYS A 632 4.74 20.03 11.63
C CYS A 632 5.03 20.29 10.14
N SER A 633 4.34 19.60 9.25
CA SER A 633 4.51 19.71 7.80
C SER A 633 3.39 20.53 7.17
N ALA A 634 3.72 21.39 6.21
CA ALA A 634 2.74 22.12 5.41
C ALA A 634 3.17 22.17 3.94
N ARG A 635 2.19 22.04 3.04
CA ARG A 635 2.36 22.22 1.58
C ARG A 635 1.62 23.50 1.20
N VAL A 636 2.34 24.50 0.76
CA VAL A 636 1.77 25.83 0.48
C VAL A 636 2.32 26.40 -0.82
N LEU A 637 1.51 27.17 -1.53
CA LEU A 637 2.07 28.04 -2.58
C LEU A 637 2.97 29.10 -1.93
N TYR A 638 4.02 29.55 -2.63
CA TYR A 638 5.01 30.49 -2.09
C TYR A 638 4.34 31.73 -1.47
N GLU A 639 3.37 32.31 -2.15
CA GLU A 639 2.62 33.49 -1.70
C GLU A 639 1.72 33.24 -0.48
N LYS A 640 1.47 31.96 -0.16
CA LYS A 640 0.66 31.52 1.00
C LYS A 640 1.52 31.07 2.19
N LEU A 641 2.84 31.25 2.14
CA LEU A 641 3.72 30.81 3.21
C LEU A 641 3.45 31.50 4.54
N ASP A 642 3.05 32.79 4.52
CA ASP A 642 2.61 33.53 5.72
C ASP A 642 1.43 32.80 6.40
N PHE A 643 0.43 32.38 5.64
CA PHE A 643 -0.71 31.61 6.14
C PHE A 643 -0.24 30.29 6.77
N GLY A 644 0.70 29.58 6.13
CA GLY A 644 1.23 28.32 6.66
C GLY A 644 1.78 28.49 8.10
N PHE A 645 2.54 29.53 8.36
CA PHE A 645 3.07 29.80 9.70
C PHE A 645 2.01 30.38 10.66
N GLU A 646 1.07 31.19 10.20
CA GLU A 646 -0.03 31.74 11.01
C GLU A 646 -0.96 30.63 11.51
N ILE A 647 -1.29 29.65 10.66
CA ILE A 647 -2.19 28.56 11.05
C ILE A 647 -1.46 27.53 11.94
N LEU A 648 -0.15 27.32 11.74
CA LEU A 648 0.65 26.54 12.68
C LEU A 648 0.69 27.21 14.05
N GLU A 649 0.84 28.54 14.12
CA GLU A 649 0.77 29.27 15.40
C GLU A 649 -0.58 29.08 16.09
N GLU A 650 -1.67 29.16 15.35
CA GLU A 650 -3.02 28.91 15.88
C GLU A 650 -3.13 27.50 16.47
N ILE A 651 -2.67 26.48 15.76
CA ILE A 651 -2.76 25.10 16.20
C ILE A 651 -1.85 24.84 17.40
N LEU A 652 -0.58 25.27 17.36
CA LEU A 652 0.40 24.94 18.39
C LEU A 652 0.18 25.71 19.69
N ASN A 653 -0.35 26.94 19.64
CA ASN A 653 -0.51 27.79 20.82
C ASN A 653 -1.96 27.87 21.35
N ARG A 654 -2.95 27.45 20.58
CA ARG A 654 -4.36 27.75 20.87
C ARG A 654 -5.30 26.56 20.79
N SER A 655 -4.80 25.35 20.53
CA SER A 655 -5.62 24.13 20.57
C SER A 655 -6.27 23.93 21.93
N VAL A 656 -7.54 23.57 21.95
CA VAL A 656 -8.35 23.32 23.16
C VAL A 656 -8.35 21.82 23.41
N LEU A 657 -7.64 21.39 24.46
CA LEU A 657 -7.48 19.97 24.80
C LEU A 657 -8.47 19.47 25.85
N ASP A 658 -9.39 20.33 26.31
CA ASP A 658 -10.33 20.01 27.40
C ASP A 658 -11.68 19.45 26.91
N ASP A 659 -11.89 19.29 25.60
CA ASP A 659 -13.08 18.65 25.05
C ASP A 659 -12.98 17.13 25.18
N GLU A 660 -13.53 16.61 26.30
CA GLU A 660 -13.50 15.19 26.63
C GLU A 660 -14.20 14.33 25.56
N LYS A 661 -15.33 14.79 25.01
CA LYS A 661 -16.05 14.05 23.98
C LYS A 661 -15.20 13.91 22.72
N ARG A 662 -14.61 15.02 22.25
CA ARG A 662 -13.79 15.02 21.05
C ARG A 662 -12.51 14.19 21.21
N LEU A 663 -11.87 14.23 22.38
CA LEU A 663 -10.72 13.39 22.68
C LEU A 663 -11.06 11.89 22.65
N ASN A 664 -12.24 11.52 23.19
CA ASN A 664 -12.68 10.12 23.15
C ASN A 664 -12.94 9.64 21.71
N GLU A 665 -13.56 10.48 20.87
CA GLU A 665 -13.75 10.20 19.44
C GLU A 665 -12.39 9.99 18.73
N ILE A 666 -11.40 10.87 18.96
CA ILE A 666 -10.05 10.76 18.37
C ILE A 666 -9.32 9.49 18.85
N LEU A 667 -9.46 9.12 20.12
CA LEU A 667 -8.86 7.91 20.68
C LEU A 667 -9.47 6.64 20.06
N SER A 668 -10.80 6.59 19.95
CA SER A 668 -11.52 5.45 19.36
C SER A 668 -11.17 5.28 17.88
N GLU A 669 -11.20 6.37 17.11
CA GLU A 669 -10.77 6.38 15.70
C GLU A 669 -9.28 6.01 15.55
N GLY A 670 -8.41 6.56 16.40
CA GLY A 670 -6.98 6.27 16.42
C GLY A 670 -6.68 4.80 16.74
N LYS A 671 -7.41 4.19 17.69
CA LYS A 671 -7.35 2.76 17.99
C LYS A 671 -7.75 1.95 16.76
N SER A 672 -8.92 2.25 16.16
CA SER A 672 -9.43 1.53 14.96
C SER A 672 -8.43 1.59 13.80
N LYS A 673 -7.93 2.77 13.44
CA LYS A 673 -6.93 2.96 12.37
C LYS A 673 -5.60 2.24 12.66
N SER A 674 -5.14 2.29 13.91
CA SER A 674 -3.90 1.58 14.31
C SER A 674 -4.07 0.07 14.20
N GLN A 675 -5.21 -0.46 14.60
CA GLN A 675 -5.54 -1.88 14.49
C GLN A 675 -5.55 -2.34 13.02
N MET A 676 -6.28 -1.64 12.14
CA MET A 676 -6.30 -1.95 10.71
C MET A 676 -4.89 -1.91 10.09
N LYS A 677 -4.09 -0.90 10.43
CA LYS A 677 -2.70 -0.77 9.96
C LYS A 677 -1.83 -1.94 10.41
N LEU A 678 -1.94 -2.33 11.67
CA LEU A 678 -1.15 -3.42 12.23
C LEU A 678 -1.53 -4.76 11.61
N MET A 679 -2.82 -5.00 11.33
CA MET A 679 -3.29 -6.20 10.64
C MET A 679 -2.88 -6.21 9.16
N GLY A 680 -3.06 -5.13 8.44
CA GLY A 680 -2.69 -5.02 7.02
C GLY A 680 -1.18 -5.02 6.77
N SER A 681 -0.38 -4.54 7.73
CA SER A 681 1.09 -4.42 7.66
C SER A 681 1.79 -5.12 8.82
N GLY A 682 1.33 -6.31 9.20
CA GLY A 682 1.84 -7.07 10.34
C GLY A 682 3.35 -7.32 10.30
N HIS A 683 3.94 -7.47 9.11
CA HIS A 683 5.39 -7.61 8.93
C HIS A 683 6.17 -6.39 9.44
N THR A 684 5.71 -5.17 9.13
CA THR A 684 6.39 -3.94 9.61
C THR A 684 6.19 -3.76 11.12
N ALA A 685 5.03 -4.13 11.64
CA ALA A 685 4.74 -4.09 13.06
C ALA A 685 5.61 -5.09 13.85
N ALA A 686 5.75 -6.32 13.34
CA ALA A 686 6.60 -7.35 13.94
C ALA A 686 8.07 -6.94 13.94
N VAL A 687 8.60 -6.41 12.82
CA VAL A 687 9.98 -5.89 12.74
C VAL A 687 10.20 -4.73 13.71
N ALA A 688 9.31 -3.73 13.72
CA ALA A 688 9.44 -2.57 14.60
C ALA A 688 9.42 -3.00 16.08
N ARG A 689 8.54 -3.95 16.46
CA ARG A 689 8.44 -4.48 17.80
C ARG A 689 9.68 -5.27 18.21
N ALA A 690 10.14 -6.23 17.38
CA ALA A 690 11.34 -7.02 17.67
C ALA A 690 12.60 -6.13 17.78
N THR A 691 12.75 -5.14 16.89
CA THR A 691 13.88 -4.21 16.93
C THR A 691 13.87 -3.33 18.20
N SER A 692 12.67 -3.04 18.74
CA SER A 692 12.53 -2.24 19.96
C SER A 692 13.12 -2.91 21.22
N TYR A 693 13.35 -4.24 21.19
CA TYR A 693 13.93 -4.95 22.35
C TYR A 693 15.40 -4.62 22.59
N PHE A 694 16.13 -4.12 21.58
CA PHE A 694 17.56 -3.86 21.68
C PHE A 694 18.01 -2.48 21.18
N SER A 695 17.18 -1.77 20.40
CA SER A 695 17.51 -0.47 19.79
C SER A 695 16.76 0.68 20.48
N ASP A 696 17.50 1.69 20.96
CA ASP A 696 16.91 2.89 21.59
C ASP A 696 16.00 3.65 20.61
N THR A 697 16.44 3.79 19.36
CA THR A 697 15.67 4.43 18.29
C THR A 697 14.36 3.69 18.01
N SER A 698 14.43 2.36 17.92
CA SER A 698 13.25 1.54 17.63
C SER A 698 12.28 1.47 18.80
N TYR A 699 12.76 1.48 20.05
CA TYR A 699 11.90 1.60 21.23
C TYR A 699 11.15 2.94 21.24
N TYR A 700 11.83 4.04 20.92
CA TYR A 700 11.20 5.34 20.78
C TYR A 700 10.09 5.31 19.71
N ASN A 701 10.35 4.71 18.56
CA ASN A 701 9.37 4.60 17.47
C ASN A 701 8.19 3.69 17.84
N ASP A 702 8.43 2.58 18.55
CA ASP A 702 7.37 1.69 19.04
C ASP A 702 6.44 2.39 20.03
N MET A 703 6.99 3.18 20.95
CA MET A 703 6.22 3.92 21.96
C MET A 703 5.48 5.14 21.38
N THR A 704 5.82 5.61 20.19
CA THR A 704 5.17 6.77 19.55
C THR A 704 4.29 6.41 18.34
N GLY A 705 4.32 5.15 17.88
CA GLY A 705 3.56 4.76 16.69
C GLY A 705 3.49 3.28 16.36
N GLY A 706 4.09 2.39 17.17
CA GLY A 706 4.09 0.94 16.99
C GLY A 706 3.11 0.21 17.92
N ILE A 707 3.42 -1.05 18.22
CA ILE A 707 2.59 -1.91 19.12
C ILE A 707 2.54 -1.34 20.54
N GLY A 708 3.65 -0.79 21.04
CA GLY A 708 3.67 -0.14 22.35
C GLY A 708 2.70 1.04 22.43
N TYR A 709 2.66 1.86 21.39
CA TYR A 709 1.69 2.95 21.29
C TYR A 709 0.24 2.45 21.13
N PHE A 710 0.02 1.40 20.36
CA PHE A 710 -1.31 0.80 20.22
C PHE A 710 -1.87 0.30 21.57
N LYS A 711 -1.05 -0.40 22.37
CA LYS A 711 -1.42 -0.82 23.73
C LYS A 711 -1.83 0.37 24.63
N PHE A 712 -1.14 1.51 24.49
CA PHE A 712 -1.51 2.74 25.19
C PHE A 712 -2.84 3.30 24.73
N LEU A 713 -3.09 3.35 23.40
CA LEU A 713 -4.38 3.81 22.85
C LEU A 713 -5.54 2.94 23.29
N GLU A 714 -5.35 1.62 23.28
CA GLU A 714 -6.35 0.65 23.70
C GLU A 714 -6.72 0.86 25.17
N ASP A 715 -5.73 1.00 26.04
CA ASP A 715 -5.93 1.24 27.47
C ASP A 715 -6.61 2.59 27.74
N CYS A 716 -6.22 3.65 27.01
CA CYS A 716 -6.86 4.95 27.11
C CYS A 716 -8.32 4.95 26.64
N ALA A 717 -8.61 4.29 25.49
CA ALA A 717 -9.98 4.21 24.96
C ALA A 717 -10.88 3.35 25.88
N LYS A 718 -10.39 2.22 26.37
CA LYS A 718 -11.14 1.32 27.25
C LYS A 718 -11.44 1.95 28.61
N ASN A 719 -10.53 2.73 29.18
CA ASN A 719 -10.62 3.31 30.51
C ASN A 719 -10.74 4.83 30.45
N PHE A 720 -11.38 5.38 29.40
CA PHE A 720 -11.39 6.82 29.12
C PHE A 720 -11.90 7.65 30.31
N ASP A 721 -13.04 7.29 30.91
CA ASP A 721 -13.65 8.03 32.00
C ASP A 721 -12.72 8.14 33.23
N GLU A 722 -11.89 7.12 33.47
CA GLU A 722 -10.94 7.12 34.59
C GLU A 722 -9.65 7.88 34.22
N LYS A 723 -9.24 7.88 32.96
CA LYS A 723 -7.95 8.39 32.47
C LYS A 723 -8.01 9.76 31.80
N LYS A 724 -9.18 10.27 31.45
CA LYS A 724 -9.32 11.53 30.70
C LYS A 724 -8.53 12.70 31.28
N SER A 725 -8.53 12.86 32.60
CA SER A 725 -7.77 13.94 33.26
C SER A 725 -6.25 13.77 33.11
N GLU A 726 -5.75 12.51 33.14
CA GLU A 726 -4.34 12.19 32.93
C GLU A 726 -3.94 12.41 31.47
N ILE A 727 -4.80 11.99 30.52
CA ILE A 727 -4.61 12.19 29.08
C ILE A 727 -4.47 13.68 28.76
N ILE A 728 -5.41 14.50 29.23
CA ILE A 728 -5.39 15.95 29.03
C ILE A 728 -4.11 16.57 29.65
N ALA A 729 -3.76 16.15 30.86
CA ALA A 729 -2.56 16.66 31.53
C ALA A 729 -1.28 16.24 30.80
N GLY A 730 -1.21 15.00 30.29
CA GLY A 730 -0.10 14.49 29.50
C GLY A 730 0.11 15.25 28.19
N LEU A 731 -0.97 15.46 27.42
CA LEU A 731 -0.94 16.26 26.19
C LEU A 731 -0.46 17.70 26.45
N LYS A 732 -0.95 18.37 27.53
CA LYS A 732 -0.52 19.72 27.90
C LYS A 732 0.96 19.77 28.27
N ARG A 733 1.45 18.81 29.07
CA ARG A 733 2.88 18.73 29.44
C ARG A 733 3.76 18.58 28.20
N VAL A 734 3.37 17.72 27.28
CA VAL A 734 4.13 17.49 26.04
C VAL A 734 4.14 18.75 25.16
N MET A 735 3.00 19.43 24.98
CA MET A 735 2.93 20.68 24.22
C MET A 735 3.83 21.79 24.83
N GLU A 736 3.74 21.99 26.14
CA GLU A 736 4.53 22.99 26.84
C GLU A 736 6.04 22.76 26.75
N ALA A 737 6.45 21.49 26.78
CA ALA A 737 7.86 21.11 26.66
C ALA A 737 8.42 21.25 25.24
N LEU A 738 7.61 20.96 24.23
CA LEU A 738 8.03 20.95 22.83
C LEU A 738 8.06 22.32 22.19
N PHE A 739 6.92 23.05 22.23
CA PHE A 739 6.69 24.22 21.38
C PHE A 739 7.28 25.49 21.98
N THR A 740 8.61 25.55 21.99
CA THR A 740 9.36 26.75 22.39
C THR A 740 10.22 27.25 21.24
N ARG A 741 10.50 28.57 21.23
CA ARG A 741 11.28 29.21 20.17
C ARG A 741 12.68 28.61 20.02
N GLU A 742 13.37 28.35 21.13
CA GLU A 742 14.72 27.79 21.16
C GLU A 742 14.80 26.31 20.73
N ASN A 743 13.63 25.62 20.67
CA ASN A 743 13.53 24.25 20.19
C ASN A 743 13.18 24.15 18.72
N MET A 744 12.86 25.26 18.06
CA MET A 744 12.39 25.30 16.70
C MET A 744 13.54 25.18 15.68
N THR A 745 13.41 24.28 14.75
CA THR A 745 14.21 24.16 13.52
C THR A 745 13.26 24.21 12.32
N VAL A 746 13.67 24.80 11.21
CA VAL A 746 12.87 24.86 9.98
C VAL A 746 13.58 24.13 8.86
N SER A 747 12.90 23.26 8.15
CA SER A 747 13.34 22.69 6.88
C SER A 747 12.41 23.18 5.79
N TYR A 748 12.95 23.71 4.69
CA TYR A 748 12.14 24.26 3.62
C TYR A 748 12.69 23.87 2.25
N THR A 749 11.84 23.20 1.45
CA THR A 749 12.15 22.80 0.08
C THR A 749 11.44 23.75 -0.88
N ALA A 750 12.20 24.51 -1.63
CA ALA A 750 11.74 25.50 -2.59
C ALA A 750 12.94 25.98 -3.45
N ASP A 751 12.66 26.71 -4.53
CA ASP A 751 13.69 27.45 -5.25
C ASP A 751 14.01 28.82 -4.59
N ASP A 752 14.84 29.61 -5.23
CA ASP A 752 15.27 30.95 -4.71
C ASP A 752 14.09 31.91 -4.53
N GLU A 753 13.06 31.84 -5.38
CA GLU A 753 11.85 32.65 -5.25
C GLU A 753 11.11 32.26 -3.97
N GLY A 754 10.84 30.98 -3.74
CA GLY A 754 10.17 30.49 -2.53
C GLY A 754 10.91 30.86 -1.26
N PHE A 755 12.27 30.81 -1.27
CA PHE A 755 13.08 31.25 -0.13
C PHE A 755 12.93 32.72 0.21
N SER A 756 12.63 33.58 -0.76
CA SER A 756 12.47 35.01 -0.52
C SER A 756 11.31 35.33 0.46
N TYR A 757 10.34 34.47 0.56
CA TYR A 757 9.18 34.61 1.46
C TYR A 757 9.46 34.13 2.89
N LEU A 758 10.45 33.20 3.09
CA LEU A 758 10.62 32.48 4.34
C LEU A 758 10.90 33.37 5.56
N GLY A 759 11.82 34.31 5.44
CA GLY A 759 12.30 35.09 6.60
C GLY A 759 11.19 35.89 7.30
N ASN A 760 10.27 36.47 6.54
CA ASN A 760 9.14 37.22 7.09
C ASN A 760 8.03 36.27 7.59
N ALA A 761 7.72 35.24 6.83
CA ALA A 761 6.69 34.27 7.16
C ALA A 761 7.02 33.52 8.47
N MET A 762 8.27 33.10 8.67
CA MET A 762 8.72 32.40 9.88
C MET A 762 8.47 33.19 11.17
N LYS A 763 8.54 34.54 11.14
CA LYS A 763 8.26 35.39 12.29
C LYS A 763 6.83 35.28 12.81
N LYS A 764 5.88 34.95 11.96
CA LYS A 764 4.48 34.75 12.30
C LYS A 764 4.28 33.69 13.39
N LEU A 765 5.17 32.70 13.43
CA LEU A 765 5.19 31.65 14.46
C LEU A 765 6.26 31.94 15.52
N SER A 766 7.51 32.16 15.11
CA SER A 766 8.67 32.18 16.01
C SER A 766 8.61 33.28 17.08
N GLU A 767 8.03 34.43 16.77
CA GLU A 767 7.88 35.54 17.74
C GLU A 767 6.76 35.29 18.76
N LYS A 768 5.86 34.34 18.52
CA LYS A 768 4.71 33.99 19.35
C LYS A 768 4.89 32.72 20.15
N LEU A 769 5.91 31.90 19.81
CA LEU A 769 6.27 30.76 20.64
C LEU A 769 6.85 31.19 21.98
N PRO A 770 6.56 30.51 23.10
CA PRO A 770 7.18 30.75 24.38
C PRO A 770 8.71 30.68 24.29
N ALA A 771 9.39 31.56 25.01
CA ALA A 771 10.83 31.45 25.18
C ALA A 771 11.17 30.38 26.22
N GLY A 772 12.21 29.55 25.96
CA GLY A 772 12.66 28.54 26.91
C GLY A 772 13.41 27.40 26.25
N SER A 773 14.53 26.97 26.84
CA SER A 773 15.29 25.82 26.32
C SER A 773 14.77 24.47 26.81
N GLY A 774 13.88 24.46 27.84
CA GLY A 774 13.38 23.23 28.45
C GLY A 774 14.45 22.43 29.19
N LYS A 775 14.02 21.37 29.88
CA LYS A 775 14.90 20.36 30.49
C LYS A 775 15.15 19.24 29.49
N ILE A 776 16.40 18.86 29.29
CA ILE A 776 16.77 17.70 28.46
C ILE A 776 16.76 16.46 29.33
N TYR A 777 16.13 15.38 28.84
CA TYR A 777 16.07 14.08 29.48
C TYR A 777 16.95 13.09 28.69
N PRO A 778 17.90 12.39 29.36
CA PRO A 778 18.63 11.33 28.71
C PRO A 778 17.68 10.18 28.36
N PHE A 779 17.82 9.64 27.16
CA PHE A 779 17.01 8.52 26.72
C PHE A 779 17.83 7.22 26.78
N THR A 780 17.27 6.19 27.42
CA THR A 780 17.81 4.83 27.41
C THR A 780 16.65 3.85 27.52
N ALA A 781 16.42 3.08 26.48
CA ALA A 781 15.38 2.07 26.46
C ALA A 781 15.67 0.91 27.44
N PRO A 782 14.64 0.28 28.02
CA PRO A 782 14.81 -1.03 28.66
C PRO A 782 15.15 -2.07 27.61
N LYS A 783 16.44 -2.48 27.54
CA LYS A 783 16.90 -3.47 26.55
C LYS A 783 16.61 -4.87 27.05
N GLU A 784 15.41 -5.34 26.76
CA GLU A 784 14.94 -6.67 27.13
C GLU A 784 14.37 -7.38 25.90
N ASN A 785 14.92 -8.56 25.60
CA ASN A 785 14.41 -9.39 24.53
C ASN A 785 13.14 -10.12 25.01
N LEU A 786 11.98 -9.65 24.59
CA LEU A 786 10.68 -10.16 25.04
C LEU A 786 10.20 -11.37 24.21
N ASN A 787 10.61 -11.51 22.95
CA ASN A 787 10.18 -12.56 22.03
C ASN A 787 8.66 -12.80 22.12
N GLU A 788 7.88 -11.87 21.55
CA GLU A 788 6.42 -11.84 21.69
C GLU A 788 5.73 -12.46 20.48
N GLY A 789 4.67 -13.26 20.74
CA GLY A 789 3.68 -13.65 19.76
C GLY A 789 2.39 -12.84 19.96
N PHE A 790 1.90 -12.17 18.91
CA PHE A 790 0.63 -11.44 18.90
C PHE A 790 -0.41 -12.20 18.09
N THR A 791 -1.37 -12.79 18.77
CA THR A 791 -2.38 -13.66 18.17
C THR A 791 -3.59 -12.89 17.67
N SER A 792 -4.14 -13.33 16.54
CA SER A 792 -5.35 -12.81 15.90
C SER A 792 -6.12 -13.93 15.21
N SER A 793 -7.31 -13.62 14.68
CA SER A 793 -8.11 -14.53 13.85
C SER A 793 -7.57 -14.72 12.42
N SER A 794 -6.43 -14.14 12.10
CA SER A 794 -5.77 -14.24 10.79
C SER A 794 -5.48 -15.69 10.41
N LYS A 795 -5.53 -15.99 9.12
CA LYS A 795 -5.13 -17.31 8.55
C LYS A 795 -3.65 -17.42 8.26
N VAL A 796 -2.92 -16.31 8.39
CA VAL A 796 -1.51 -16.17 8.02
C VAL A 796 -0.74 -15.47 9.13
N ASN A 797 0.60 -15.58 9.04
CA ASN A 797 1.52 -15.01 10.02
C ASN A 797 2.46 -14.00 9.35
N TYR A 798 3.07 -13.18 10.18
CA TYR A 798 4.17 -12.28 9.87
C TYR A 798 5.28 -12.59 10.85
N VAL A 799 6.34 -13.26 10.40
CA VAL A 799 7.42 -13.79 11.25
C VAL A 799 8.64 -12.92 11.09
N ALA A 800 9.04 -12.18 12.13
CA ALA A 800 10.21 -11.31 12.11
C ALA A 800 11.30 -11.81 13.05
N HIS A 801 12.53 -11.92 12.54
CA HIS A 801 13.76 -12.12 13.31
C HIS A 801 14.67 -10.92 13.11
N CYS A 802 14.98 -10.22 14.19
CA CYS A 802 15.73 -8.97 14.18
C CYS A 802 16.98 -9.05 15.07
N GLY A 803 17.94 -8.17 14.83
CA GLY A 803 19.10 -8.06 15.68
C GLY A 803 20.07 -6.98 15.23
N THR A 804 21.22 -6.92 15.86
CA THR A 804 22.21 -5.89 15.56
C THR A 804 23.62 -6.45 15.58
N PHE A 805 24.48 -5.97 14.68
CA PHE A 805 25.92 -6.19 14.74
C PHE A 805 26.66 -4.99 15.37
N ALA A 806 25.96 -3.96 15.79
CA ALA A 806 26.56 -2.83 16.47
C ALA A 806 27.26 -3.31 17.77
N GLY A 807 28.53 -2.92 17.95
CA GLY A 807 29.35 -3.37 19.09
C GLY A 807 30.00 -4.74 18.95
N SER A 808 29.75 -5.48 17.87
CA SER A 808 30.37 -6.80 17.59
C SER A 808 31.78 -6.70 16.99
N GLY A 809 32.27 -5.49 16.71
CA GLY A 809 33.58 -5.24 16.08
C GLY A 809 33.53 -5.20 14.55
N TYR A 810 32.37 -5.44 13.95
CA TYR A 810 32.14 -5.30 12.51
C TYR A 810 31.69 -3.87 12.17
N SER A 811 31.96 -3.46 10.90
CA SER A 811 31.57 -2.16 10.39
C SER A 811 30.60 -2.30 9.20
N TYR A 812 29.75 -1.31 9.01
CA TYR A 812 28.90 -1.25 7.83
C TYR A 812 29.71 -1.11 6.55
N THR A 813 29.30 -1.80 5.49
CA THR A 813 29.82 -1.73 4.13
C THR A 813 28.69 -1.73 3.10
N GLY A 814 28.90 -1.12 1.93
CA GLY A 814 27.97 -1.14 0.82
C GLY A 814 27.56 -2.54 0.35
N ALA A 815 28.41 -3.55 0.54
CA ALA A 815 28.08 -4.93 0.24
C ALA A 815 26.86 -5.46 1.03
N LEU A 816 26.56 -4.91 2.21
CA LEU A 816 25.36 -5.26 2.98
C LEU A 816 24.04 -4.86 2.28
N ARG A 817 24.08 -3.86 1.40
CA ARG A 817 22.94 -3.52 0.55
C ARG A 817 22.60 -4.60 -0.46
N ILE A 818 23.64 -5.27 -0.96
CA ILE A 818 23.49 -6.37 -1.93
C ILE A 818 22.73 -7.54 -1.30
N LEU A 819 22.89 -7.78 0.00
CA LEU A 819 22.19 -8.84 0.71
C LEU A 819 20.66 -8.65 0.65
N LYS A 820 20.15 -7.40 0.65
CA LYS A 820 18.71 -7.15 0.52
C LYS A 820 18.17 -7.79 -0.77
N VAL A 821 18.81 -7.54 -1.91
CA VAL A 821 18.41 -8.08 -3.20
C VAL A 821 18.62 -9.60 -3.24
N MET A 822 19.82 -10.06 -2.86
CA MET A 822 20.20 -11.46 -2.93
C MET A 822 19.33 -12.35 -2.02
N LEU A 823 19.12 -11.96 -0.76
CA LEU A 823 18.32 -12.76 0.17
C LEU A 823 16.83 -12.71 -0.18
N SER A 824 16.28 -11.53 -0.47
CA SER A 824 14.85 -11.36 -0.72
C SER A 824 14.37 -11.99 -2.04
N TYR A 825 15.27 -12.20 -3.03
CA TYR A 825 14.89 -12.73 -4.35
C TYR A 825 15.55 -14.06 -4.71
N ASP A 826 16.40 -14.63 -3.85
CA ASP A 826 16.95 -15.97 -4.05
C ASP A 826 16.72 -16.83 -2.80
N TYR A 827 17.51 -16.69 -1.74
CA TYR A 827 17.47 -17.61 -0.60
C TYR A 827 16.10 -17.62 0.11
N LEU A 828 15.61 -16.44 0.51
CA LEU A 828 14.33 -16.35 1.22
C LEU A 828 13.16 -16.60 0.25
N TRP A 829 13.23 -16.10 -0.98
CA TRP A 829 12.18 -16.29 -1.98
C TRP A 829 11.93 -17.79 -2.24
N ILE A 830 13.00 -18.53 -2.49
CA ILE A 830 12.88 -19.97 -2.77
C ILE A 830 12.35 -20.73 -1.55
N ASN A 831 12.90 -20.47 -0.35
CA ASN A 831 12.59 -21.29 0.82
C ASN A 831 11.29 -20.87 1.55
N ILE A 832 10.96 -19.58 1.60
CA ILE A 832 9.78 -19.04 2.32
C ILE A 832 8.58 -18.92 1.38
N ARG A 833 8.76 -18.37 0.16
CA ARG A 833 7.64 -18.17 -0.77
C ARG A 833 7.40 -19.44 -1.60
N VAL A 834 8.35 -19.83 -2.44
CA VAL A 834 8.14 -20.90 -3.44
C VAL A 834 7.87 -22.24 -2.77
N LYS A 835 8.65 -22.62 -1.75
CA LYS A 835 8.51 -23.89 -1.02
C LYS A 835 7.63 -23.77 0.22
N GLY A 836 7.67 -22.62 0.90
CA GLY A 836 6.95 -22.40 2.16
C GLY A 836 5.52 -21.94 1.96
N GLY A 837 5.18 -21.40 0.78
CA GLY A 837 3.84 -20.92 0.46
C GLY A 837 3.51 -19.54 1.04
N ALA A 838 4.46 -18.79 1.56
CA ALA A 838 4.26 -17.40 1.96
C ALA A 838 4.09 -16.51 0.72
N TYR A 839 3.37 -15.40 0.87
CA TYR A 839 3.22 -14.44 -0.23
C TYR A 839 4.50 -13.65 -0.49
N GLY A 840 5.29 -13.32 0.54
CA GLY A 840 6.53 -12.58 0.38
C GLY A 840 7.51 -12.75 1.53
N CYS A 841 8.72 -12.27 1.29
CA CYS A 841 9.79 -12.23 2.28
C CYS A 841 10.69 -11.01 2.05
N MET A 842 11.23 -10.46 3.12
CA MET A 842 12.03 -9.24 3.06
C MET A 842 13.20 -9.32 4.03
N SER A 843 14.27 -8.59 3.71
CA SER A 843 15.40 -8.39 4.61
C SER A 843 15.95 -6.98 4.49
N GLY A 844 16.59 -6.49 5.53
CA GLY A 844 17.24 -5.20 5.50
C GLY A 844 18.29 -5.07 6.60
N ILE A 845 19.41 -4.42 6.28
CA ILE A 845 20.49 -4.14 7.23
C ILE A 845 20.87 -2.66 7.09
N GLY A 846 20.65 -1.90 8.16
CA GLY A 846 20.86 -0.46 8.19
C GLY A 846 22.30 -0.06 8.52
N ARG A 847 22.66 1.21 8.23
CA ARG A 847 23.94 1.80 8.62
C ARG A 847 24.12 1.93 10.15
N SER A 848 23.01 1.90 10.92
CA SER A 848 23.04 1.82 12.39
C SER A 848 23.57 0.51 12.95
N GLY A 849 23.63 -0.53 12.11
CA GLY A 849 24.00 -1.89 12.50
C GLY A 849 22.80 -2.80 12.76
N ASP A 850 21.58 -2.27 12.76
CA ASP A 850 20.37 -3.06 12.96
C ASP A 850 19.97 -3.78 11.67
N GLY A 851 19.51 -5.02 11.79
CA GLY A 851 19.08 -5.84 10.67
C GLY A 851 17.83 -6.66 11.01
N TYR A 852 17.09 -7.02 9.97
CA TYR A 852 15.88 -7.83 10.08
C TYR A 852 15.71 -8.78 8.91
N PHE A 853 15.02 -9.89 9.17
CA PHE A 853 14.47 -10.85 8.21
C PHE A 853 13.00 -11.04 8.56
N VAL A 854 12.09 -11.00 7.57
CA VAL A 854 10.66 -11.08 7.84
C VAL A 854 9.91 -11.75 6.70
N SER A 855 8.89 -12.54 7.02
CA SER A 855 7.92 -13.10 6.07
C SER A 855 6.61 -12.32 6.08
N TYR A 856 5.88 -12.41 4.97
CA TYR A 856 4.62 -11.71 4.73
C TYR A 856 3.55 -12.69 4.27
N ARG A 857 2.42 -12.74 5.00
CA ARG A 857 1.32 -13.69 4.78
C ARG A 857 1.84 -15.13 4.70
N ASP A 858 2.48 -15.56 5.77
CA ASP A 858 3.19 -16.84 5.89
C ASP A 858 2.28 -17.90 6.56
N PRO A 859 2.11 -19.08 5.99
CA PRO A 859 1.38 -20.16 6.65
C PRO A 859 2.15 -20.81 7.81
N GLU A 860 3.47 -20.55 7.91
CA GLU A 860 4.37 -21.17 8.90
C GLU A 860 4.90 -20.15 9.90
N VAL A 861 5.41 -20.60 11.05
CA VAL A 861 6.07 -19.75 12.06
C VAL A 861 7.50 -20.23 12.28
N LYS A 862 7.69 -21.34 13.02
CA LYS A 862 9.02 -21.84 13.37
C LYS A 862 9.86 -22.20 12.16
N LYS A 863 9.28 -22.81 11.15
CA LYS A 863 10.00 -23.20 9.91
C LYS A 863 10.62 -21.98 9.21
N SER A 864 9.92 -20.85 9.18
CA SER A 864 10.44 -19.61 8.59
C SER A 864 11.57 -19.00 9.43
N ASP A 865 11.48 -19.07 10.76
CA ASP A 865 12.56 -18.64 11.65
C ASP A 865 13.81 -19.53 11.50
N ASP A 866 13.64 -20.86 11.38
CA ASP A 866 14.72 -21.80 11.10
C ASP A 866 15.43 -21.50 9.77
N ILE A 867 14.70 -21.04 8.74
CA ILE A 867 15.26 -20.60 7.44
C ILE A 867 16.14 -19.36 7.65
N TYR A 868 15.71 -18.38 8.46
CA TYR A 868 16.54 -17.20 8.76
C TYR A 868 17.86 -17.59 9.43
N LEU A 869 17.82 -18.52 10.40
CA LEU A 869 19.00 -19.02 11.08
C LEU A 869 20.00 -19.73 10.14
N GLY A 870 19.54 -20.18 8.97
CA GLY A 870 20.37 -20.76 7.91
C GLY A 870 21.16 -19.75 7.05
N ILE A 871 20.86 -18.45 7.11
CA ILE A 871 21.47 -17.41 6.26
C ILE A 871 23.00 -17.36 6.38
N PRO A 872 23.64 -17.41 7.57
CA PRO A 872 25.11 -17.37 7.66
C PRO A 872 25.78 -18.53 6.92
N ALA A 873 25.23 -19.75 7.04
CA ALA A 873 25.76 -20.92 6.35
C ALA A 873 25.58 -20.82 4.82
N TYR A 874 24.47 -20.24 4.36
CA TYR A 874 24.28 -19.96 2.94
C TYR A 874 25.33 -18.98 2.42
N LEU A 875 25.62 -17.89 3.16
CA LEU A 875 26.62 -16.90 2.77
C LEU A 875 28.05 -17.45 2.80
N GLU A 876 28.43 -18.27 3.78
CA GLU A 876 29.74 -18.92 3.85
C GLU A 876 30.04 -19.78 2.61
N ASN A 877 29.00 -20.42 2.05
CA ASN A 877 29.07 -21.28 0.90
C ASN A 877 28.61 -20.62 -0.40
N PHE A 878 28.43 -19.31 -0.40
CA PHE A 878 27.91 -18.59 -1.56
C PHE A 878 28.87 -18.68 -2.75
N GLU A 879 28.35 -19.08 -3.90
CA GLU A 879 29.06 -19.11 -5.18
C GLU A 879 28.23 -18.42 -6.26
N ALA A 880 28.87 -17.60 -7.06
CA ALA A 880 28.22 -16.91 -8.18
C ALA A 880 29.26 -16.64 -9.29
N ASP A 881 28.82 -16.70 -10.53
CA ASP A 881 29.60 -16.20 -11.64
C ASP A 881 29.48 -14.66 -11.77
N GLU A 882 30.31 -14.08 -12.65
CA GLU A 882 30.35 -12.63 -12.86
C GLU A 882 28.99 -12.07 -13.29
N ARG A 883 28.22 -12.81 -14.10
CA ARG A 883 26.88 -12.39 -14.53
C ARG A 883 25.92 -12.30 -13.34
N THR A 884 25.93 -13.29 -12.47
CA THR A 884 25.09 -13.33 -11.27
C THR A 884 25.44 -12.21 -10.30
N MET A 885 26.75 -11.98 -10.04
CA MET A 885 27.18 -10.85 -9.22
C MET A 885 26.77 -9.51 -9.82
N THR A 886 26.87 -9.37 -11.15
CA THR A 886 26.44 -8.15 -11.86
C THR A 886 24.95 -7.89 -11.68
N LYS A 887 24.09 -8.92 -11.73
CA LYS A 887 22.63 -8.80 -11.44
C LYS A 887 22.38 -8.18 -10.07
N TYR A 888 22.97 -8.75 -9.02
CA TYR A 888 22.76 -8.21 -7.67
C TYR A 888 23.24 -6.77 -7.51
N VAL A 889 24.38 -6.43 -8.15
CA VAL A 889 24.88 -5.05 -8.16
C VAL A 889 23.87 -4.13 -8.85
N ILE A 890 23.35 -4.50 -10.03
CA ILE A 890 22.40 -3.68 -10.79
C ILE A 890 21.11 -3.48 -9.97
N GLY A 891 20.51 -4.55 -9.44
CA GLY A 891 19.30 -4.44 -8.62
C GLY A 891 19.50 -3.60 -7.35
N THR A 892 20.68 -3.66 -6.74
CA THR A 892 21.04 -2.83 -5.59
C THR A 892 21.12 -1.35 -5.98
N ILE A 893 21.74 -1.04 -7.12
CA ILE A 893 21.82 0.33 -7.64
C ILE A 893 20.44 0.84 -8.03
N SER A 894 19.58 0.02 -8.61
CA SER A 894 18.20 0.37 -8.93
C SER A 894 17.43 0.86 -7.70
N ASP A 895 17.52 0.12 -6.58
CA ASP A 895 16.88 0.50 -5.30
C ASP A 895 17.39 1.86 -4.76
N ILE A 896 18.69 2.17 -4.98
CA ILE A 896 19.31 3.41 -4.51
C ILE A 896 19.00 4.61 -5.41
N ASP A 897 18.91 4.38 -6.71
CA ASP A 897 18.76 5.41 -7.74
C ASP A 897 17.30 5.71 -8.11
N THR A 898 16.33 5.14 -7.38
CA THR A 898 14.90 5.42 -7.60
C THR A 898 14.65 6.93 -7.62
N PRO A 899 14.01 7.48 -8.66
CA PRO A 899 13.71 8.92 -8.74
C PRO A 899 12.85 9.38 -7.56
N LEU A 900 13.18 10.54 -7.02
CA LEU A 900 12.47 11.14 -5.89
C LEU A 900 11.78 12.44 -6.30
N THR A 901 10.56 12.65 -5.83
CA THR A 901 9.87 13.94 -5.95
C THR A 901 10.61 15.04 -5.18
N PRO A 902 10.38 16.32 -5.46
CA PRO A 902 11.01 17.42 -4.72
C PRO A 902 10.80 17.33 -3.19
N SER A 903 9.60 16.93 -2.76
CA SER A 903 9.28 16.71 -1.35
C SER A 903 10.16 15.61 -0.72
N LEU A 904 10.34 14.48 -1.43
CA LEU A 904 11.17 13.37 -0.98
C LEU A 904 12.67 13.70 -1.03
N GLN A 905 13.13 14.46 -2.03
CA GLN A 905 14.52 14.94 -2.09
C GLN A 905 14.85 15.85 -0.91
N GLY A 906 13.96 16.80 -0.57
CA GLY A 906 14.10 17.62 0.62
C GLY A 906 14.11 16.80 1.91
N SER A 907 13.24 15.78 2.01
CA SER A 907 13.21 14.87 3.15
C SER A 907 14.50 14.05 3.27
N ARG A 908 15.07 13.57 2.13
CA ARG A 908 16.37 12.89 2.09
C ARG A 908 17.51 13.78 2.55
N GLY A 909 17.53 15.05 2.11
CA GLY A 909 18.51 16.04 2.54
C GLY A 909 18.42 16.33 4.03
N LEU A 910 17.21 16.49 4.57
CA LEU A 910 16.96 16.69 6.00
C LEU A 910 17.40 15.49 6.84
N SER A 911 17.10 14.28 6.39
CA SER A 911 17.52 13.03 7.04
C SER A 911 19.04 12.92 7.07
N ALA A 912 19.72 13.25 5.98
CA ALA A 912 21.17 13.27 5.89
C ALA A 912 21.79 14.29 6.85
N TRP A 913 21.20 15.48 6.95
CA TRP A 913 21.64 16.52 7.88
C TRP A 913 21.58 16.08 9.34
N TYR A 914 20.47 15.45 9.79
CA TYR A 914 20.32 14.94 11.15
C TYR A 914 21.22 13.74 11.43
N SER A 915 21.36 12.84 10.46
CA SER A 915 22.10 11.58 10.63
C SER A 915 23.60 11.69 10.39
N GLY A 916 24.08 12.85 9.91
CA GLY A 916 25.50 13.06 9.57
C GLY A 916 25.95 12.29 8.32
N VAL A 917 25.03 11.95 7.40
CA VAL A 917 25.36 11.32 6.12
C VAL A 917 25.92 12.37 5.16
N THR A 918 27.04 12.06 4.50
CA THR A 918 27.69 12.96 3.53
C THR A 918 27.72 12.36 2.12
N ASP A 919 27.97 13.21 1.11
CA ASP A 919 28.14 12.75 -0.28
C ASP A 919 29.34 11.80 -0.42
N GLU A 920 30.39 11.99 0.37
CA GLU A 920 31.56 11.09 0.39
C GLU A 920 31.20 9.70 0.92
N MET A 921 30.35 9.62 1.96
CA MET A 921 29.85 8.34 2.47
C MET A 921 29.00 7.61 1.41
N LEU A 922 28.12 8.34 0.72
CA LEU A 922 27.30 7.78 -0.36
C LEU A 922 28.17 7.31 -1.54
N LYS A 923 29.18 8.08 -1.90
CA LYS A 923 30.13 7.71 -2.97
C LYS A 923 30.91 6.45 -2.61
N LYS A 924 31.45 6.38 -1.41
CA LYS A 924 32.14 5.20 -0.90
C LYS A 924 31.24 3.97 -0.92
N GLU A 925 30.02 4.06 -0.39
CA GLU A 925 29.03 2.97 -0.39
C GLU A 925 28.75 2.49 -1.82
N ARG A 926 28.55 3.42 -2.76
CA ARG A 926 28.33 3.11 -4.18
C ARG A 926 29.53 2.41 -4.81
N GLU A 927 30.74 2.86 -4.53
CA GLU A 927 31.97 2.19 -5.01
C GLU A 927 32.10 0.77 -4.44
N GLU A 928 31.80 0.56 -3.16
CA GLU A 928 31.78 -0.78 -2.55
C GLU A 928 30.76 -1.69 -3.21
N ILE A 929 29.56 -1.19 -3.55
CA ILE A 929 28.54 -1.96 -4.28
C ILE A 929 29.00 -2.30 -5.69
N LEU A 930 29.46 -1.29 -6.47
CA LEU A 930 29.85 -1.49 -7.87
C LEU A 930 31.03 -2.44 -8.05
N ASN A 931 31.91 -2.55 -7.06
CA ASN A 931 33.11 -3.38 -7.11
C ASN A 931 32.98 -4.68 -6.29
N ALA A 932 31.79 -4.95 -5.72
CA ALA A 932 31.58 -6.13 -4.88
C ALA A 932 31.89 -7.45 -5.58
N THR A 933 32.56 -8.35 -4.86
CA THR A 933 32.96 -9.69 -5.30
C THR A 933 32.23 -10.77 -4.49
N VAL A 934 32.37 -12.03 -4.88
CA VAL A 934 31.87 -13.19 -4.14
C VAL A 934 32.50 -13.24 -2.74
N GLU A 935 33.79 -12.93 -2.63
CA GLU A 935 34.52 -12.90 -1.38
C GLU A 935 33.95 -11.84 -0.42
N ASP A 936 33.58 -10.65 -0.93
CA ASP A 936 32.92 -9.61 -0.12
C ASP A 936 31.59 -10.09 0.44
N ILE A 937 30.80 -10.83 -0.35
CA ILE A 937 29.53 -11.40 0.10
C ILE A 937 29.75 -12.48 1.17
N ARG A 938 30.71 -13.41 0.97
CA ARG A 938 31.08 -14.42 1.98
C ARG A 938 31.53 -13.78 3.29
N ALA A 939 32.25 -12.68 3.22
CA ALA A 939 32.72 -11.94 4.39
C ALA A 939 31.58 -11.36 5.26
N LEU A 940 30.34 -11.31 4.74
CA LEU A 940 29.16 -10.83 5.49
C LEU A 940 28.54 -11.91 6.38
N ALA A 941 28.88 -13.18 6.23
CA ALA A 941 28.35 -14.28 7.04
C ALA A 941 28.47 -14.05 8.57
N PRO A 942 29.64 -13.64 9.11
CA PRO A 942 29.73 -13.35 10.55
C PRO A 942 28.91 -12.12 10.98
N ILE A 943 28.65 -11.17 10.10
CA ILE A 943 27.77 -10.01 10.39
C ILE A 943 26.32 -10.46 10.52
N THR A 944 25.82 -11.26 9.56
CA THR A 944 24.45 -11.81 9.62
C THR A 944 24.29 -12.76 10.81
N LYS A 945 25.33 -13.52 11.16
CA LYS A 945 25.35 -14.35 12.36
C LYS A 945 25.21 -13.50 13.62
N ALA A 946 25.95 -12.39 13.75
CA ALA A 946 25.84 -11.49 14.91
C ALA A 946 24.43 -10.87 15.02
N ILE A 947 23.79 -10.53 13.89
CA ILE A 947 22.40 -10.07 13.87
C ILE A 947 21.46 -11.15 14.43
N LEU A 948 21.54 -12.37 13.90
CA LEU A 948 20.66 -13.48 14.30
C LEU A 948 20.91 -13.93 15.75
N GLU A 949 22.14 -13.87 16.24
CA GLU A 949 22.48 -14.18 17.65
C GLU A 949 21.90 -13.19 18.65
N THR A 950 21.43 -12.02 18.23
CA THR A 950 20.62 -11.12 19.10
C THR A 950 19.32 -11.81 19.51
N GLY A 951 18.75 -12.68 18.65
CA GLY A 951 17.61 -13.55 18.95
C GLY A 951 16.32 -12.81 19.27
N ALA A 952 16.10 -11.65 18.63
CA ALA A 952 14.90 -10.84 18.82
C ALA A 952 13.82 -11.27 17.83
N VAL A 953 12.80 -11.99 18.30
CA VAL A 953 11.71 -12.54 17.48
C VAL A 953 10.39 -11.89 17.86
N CYS A 954 9.60 -11.51 16.85
CA CYS A 954 8.21 -11.10 17.03
C CYS A 954 7.36 -11.68 15.89
N VAL A 955 6.22 -12.26 16.26
CA VAL A 955 5.27 -12.81 15.30
C VAL A 955 3.91 -12.18 15.53
N VAL A 956 3.25 -11.79 14.44
CA VAL A 956 1.85 -11.33 14.44
C VAL A 956 1.05 -12.27 13.54
N GLY A 957 -0.07 -12.84 14.01
CA GLY A 957 -0.86 -13.68 13.12
C GLY A 957 -1.72 -14.74 13.79
N ASN A 958 -1.77 -15.92 13.15
CA ASN A 958 -2.68 -17.02 13.49
C ASN A 958 -2.45 -17.55 14.90
N GLU A 959 -3.54 -17.56 15.70
CA GLU A 959 -3.52 -18.00 17.09
C GLU A 959 -3.02 -19.44 17.25
N ASP A 960 -3.51 -20.37 16.44
CA ASP A 960 -3.22 -21.80 16.58
C ASP A 960 -1.75 -22.08 16.22
N LYS A 961 -1.22 -21.44 15.17
CA LYS A 961 0.17 -21.57 14.75
C LYS A 961 1.14 -20.98 15.78
N ILE A 962 0.85 -19.78 16.30
CA ILE A 962 1.66 -19.16 17.36
C ILE A 962 1.65 -20.00 18.63
N LYS A 963 0.51 -20.58 19.02
CA LYS A 963 0.43 -21.48 20.17
C LYS A 963 1.15 -22.80 19.95
N ALA A 964 1.07 -23.37 18.75
CA ALA A 964 1.76 -24.61 18.39
C ALA A 964 3.28 -24.47 18.50
N ASP A 965 3.83 -23.30 18.11
CA ASP A 965 5.26 -22.98 18.16
C ASP A 965 5.62 -22.13 19.39
N SER A 966 4.89 -22.31 20.51
CA SER A 966 5.01 -21.49 21.72
C SER A 966 6.41 -21.45 22.35
N GLU A 967 7.28 -22.43 22.04
CA GLU A 967 8.66 -22.45 22.52
C GLU A 967 9.55 -21.30 22.01
N ILE A 968 9.16 -20.63 20.92
CA ILE A 968 9.88 -19.48 20.36
C ILE A 968 9.69 -18.24 21.25
N PHE A 969 8.54 -18.15 21.94
CA PHE A 969 8.08 -16.95 22.61
C PHE A 969 8.29 -17.00 24.12
N LYS A 970 8.64 -15.85 24.71
CA LYS A 970 8.56 -15.63 26.16
C LYS A 970 7.17 -15.22 26.59
N GLU A 971 6.47 -14.49 25.71
CA GLU A 971 5.11 -14.03 25.94
C GLU A 971 4.24 -14.24 24.70
N ILE A 972 3.03 -14.71 24.90
CA ILE A 972 1.99 -14.74 23.89
C ILE A 972 0.91 -13.76 24.33
N ASN A 973 0.74 -12.73 23.53
CA ASN A 973 -0.18 -11.64 23.77
C ASN A 973 -1.35 -11.72 22.79
N TRP A 974 -2.52 -11.32 23.25
CA TRP A 974 -3.65 -11.08 22.37
C TRP A 974 -3.47 -9.71 21.71
N TYR A 975 -3.77 -9.65 20.45
CA TYR A 975 -3.84 -8.40 19.72
C TYR A 975 -5.05 -7.57 20.15
N GLU A 976 -6.11 -8.26 20.67
CA GLU A 976 -7.31 -7.70 21.26
C GLU A 976 -7.56 -8.38 22.62
N ARG A 977 -7.55 -7.60 23.71
CA ARG A 977 -7.85 -8.15 25.05
C ARG A 977 -9.34 -8.33 25.27
N GLU A 978 -9.72 -9.44 25.96
CA GLU A 978 -11.05 -9.73 26.47
C GLU A 978 -11.73 -8.54 27.13
N TYR A 979 -12.98 -8.31 26.75
CA TYR A 979 -13.93 -7.53 27.54
C TYR A 979 -14.39 -8.40 28.74
N GLN A 980 -13.79 -8.26 29.90
CA GLN A 980 -14.34 -8.81 31.15
C GLN A 980 -15.51 -7.95 31.60
N GLY A 981 -16.63 -8.05 30.91
CA GLY A 981 -17.91 -7.50 31.31
C GLY A 981 -18.46 -8.27 32.49
N LYS A 982 -18.98 -7.56 33.49
CA LYS A 982 -19.69 -8.09 34.65
C LYS A 982 -20.74 -9.14 34.23
N LYS A 983 -20.69 -10.33 34.85
CA LYS A 983 -21.66 -11.41 34.68
C LYS A 983 -23.11 -10.93 34.72
N GLY A 984 -23.82 -11.11 33.61
CA GLY A 984 -25.25 -10.88 33.47
C GLY A 984 -25.93 -11.87 32.53
N ARG A 985 -26.46 -12.93 33.12
CA ARG A 985 -27.58 -13.80 32.65
C ARG A 985 -27.51 -14.46 31.27
N ASN A 986 -27.35 -15.79 31.31
CA ASN A 986 -27.64 -16.74 30.24
C ASN A 986 -29.01 -16.52 29.60
N PHE A 987 -29.05 -16.41 28.28
CA PHE A 987 -30.18 -16.78 27.46
C PHE A 987 -29.73 -17.80 26.41
N ASP A 988 -30.14 -19.03 26.63
CA ASP A 988 -30.03 -20.16 25.71
C ASP A 988 -31.18 -20.05 24.70
N ALA A 989 -30.88 -19.83 23.41
CA ALA A 989 -31.87 -19.96 22.35
C ALA A 989 -31.26 -20.73 21.19
N GLY A 990 -31.57 -22.01 21.13
CA GLY A 990 -31.20 -22.88 20.03
C GLY A 990 -31.85 -22.45 18.72
N LEU A 991 -31.08 -22.44 17.65
CA LEU A 991 -31.52 -22.33 16.26
C LEU A 991 -31.06 -23.54 15.45
N PRO A 992 -31.84 -23.95 14.42
CA PRO A 992 -31.67 -25.22 13.75
C PRO A 992 -30.52 -25.22 12.76
N ALA A 993 -29.89 -26.37 12.64
CA ALA A 993 -28.81 -26.63 11.68
C ALA A 993 -29.37 -26.70 10.25
N GLY A 994 -28.75 -25.97 9.34
CA GLY A 994 -28.83 -26.19 7.94
C GLY A 994 -29.01 -24.96 7.06
N GLU A 995 -27.92 -24.30 6.74
CA GLU A 995 -27.74 -23.57 5.47
C GLU A 995 -26.27 -23.45 5.17
N VAL A 996 -25.89 -23.83 3.95
CA VAL A 996 -24.54 -23.77 3.40
C VAL A 996 -24.34 -22.35 2.86
N LEU A 997 -23.43 -21.60 3.45
CA LEU A 997 -23.05 -20.27 2.97
C LEU A 997 -21.75 -20.36 2.18
N THR A 998 -21.79 -19.90 0.95
CA THR A 998 -20.64 -19.68 0.07
C THR A 998 -20.07 -18.27 0.28
N PHE A 999 -18.76 -18.12 0.24
CA PHE A 999 -18.00 -16.90 0.55
C PHE A 999 -17.30 -16.30 -0.65
N TRP A 1000 -17.07 -14.97 -0.61
CA TRP A 1000 -16.39 -14.18 -1.65
C TRP A 1000 -15.57 -12.98 -1.15
N PRO A 1001 -14.37 -12.71 -1.69
CA PRO A 1001 -13.49 -11.65 -1.19
C PRO A 1001 -13.11 -10.48 -2.08
N ALA A 1002 -12.43 -9.55 -1.48
CA ALA A 1002 -12.16 -8.23 -1.91
C ALA A 1002 -10.68 -7.90 -2.14
N LYS A 1003 -10.44 -6.87 -2.90
CA LYS A 1003 -9.15 -6.28 -3.20
C LYS A 1003 -8.57 -5.46 -2.07
N SER A 1004 -7.30 -5.70 -1.74
CA SER A 1004 -6.49 -4.69 -1.08
C SER A 1004 -5.69 -3.93 -2.15
N MET A 1005 -6.09 -2.72 -2.47
CA MET A 1005 -5.16 -1.78 -3.09
C MET A 1005 -4.31 -1.15 -1.99
N SER A 1006 -3.01 -1.38 -2.02
CA SER A 1006 -2.07 -0.56 -1.28
C SER A 1006 -2.08 0.85 -1.87
N LYS A 1007 -2.60 1.79 -1.13
CA LYS A 1007 -2.23 3.21 -1.33
C LYS A 1007 -0.84 3.45 -0.78
#